data_18ba9c80780f232347aa4743c6c43a27
#
_entry.id   18ba9c80780f232347aa4743c6c43a27
#
_cell.length_a   1.000
_cell.length_b   1.000
_cell.length_c   1.000
_cell.angle_alpha   90.00
_cell.angle_beta   90.00
_cell.angle_gamma   90.00
#
_symmetry.space_group_name_H-M   'P 1'
#
loop_
_entity.id
_entity.type
_entity.pdbx_description
1 polymer ?
#
loop_
_entity_poly.entity_id
_entity_poly.type
_entity_poly.pdbx_seq_one_letter_code
_entity_poly.pdbx_strand_id
1 'polypeptide(L)'
;MAKDVTDGIDLLKERLAGLPTTPGVYRMLNAKGDVLYVGKARNLKARLTSYTQPERMVVRIRKMVFETRDLVVVETRTEAEALLLEANLIKSLKPRYNIIFRDDSSYVSVLITDEATPLIKSHRGARRVKGDYFGPYPSASAVYQTLDLMERAFRLRTCVETVFRNRTRPCLKYDIKRCSGPCVGKIDPAAYKATVAQARRFLRGERSAVLKDMQAAMAAASSNMEFEQAGAIRDRIKALSAVAGGGSALSHALPEADVFAIVREGGRLGIQAFYYRNGQHVGNQMYYPRNLGTEEPRSPGAEETQSQGEEEEELAEALRVFLALHYTQRAAVGLLLCNIKPADIEALGEALSVSAGRKVRIEAPSRGDKYDVIAQAASNARKALHRKNAENDGWAAQMQAFGTMLELPRGLELLECYDISNISGRFPVASCVVAGREGMLRQRYRRYHIKTKNTPDDYAMLREVLTRRVEKGMKELTFDDEGRPLGLPDVLLVDGGKGQLNVLVDVVRGLGLLGQPECPALVGIAKGEERDKGLETIFRAVVSPTGEVELQELPVTFNSALIFVLQRIRDEAHRFAITFHRESRGKALAVSRLDGIPGVGPTKKKALLLHFGSVEGVRGASVEDLAQVAGIGEELAQVIYDYFRAS
;
A
#
# COMPACT_ATOMS: atom_id res chain seq x y z
N MET A 1 -28.27 31.48 -11.68
CA MET A 1 -26.91 30.98 -11.42
C MET A 1 -26.09 31.79 -10.40
N ALA A 2 -26.49 32.95 -9.93
CA ALA A 2 -25.73 33.75 -8.95
C ALA A 2 -26.10 33.47 -7.47
N LYS A 3 -27.14 32.70 -7.18
CA LYS A 3 -27.59 32.41 -5.81
C LYS A 3 -26.87 31.23 -5.11
N ASP A 4 -26.19 30.34 -5.84
CA ASP A 4 -25.54 29.15 -5.26
C ASP A 4 -24.13 29.41 -4.72
N VAL A 5 -23.52 30.55 -4.99
CA VAL A 5 -22.11 30.83 -4.67
C VAL A 5 -21.91 31.33 -3.23
N THR A 6 -22.94 31.87 -2.59
CA THR A 6 -22.92 32.49 -1.27
C THR A 6 -23.28 31.55 -0.13
N ASP A 7 -23.97 30.44 -0.38
CA ASP A 7 -24.61 29.59 0.61
C ASP A 7 -23.68 29.04 1.71
N GLY A 8 -22.48 28.59 1.34
CA GLY A 8 -21.55 28.01 2.33
C GLY A 8 -20.94 29.04 3.28
N ILE A 9 -20.66 30.26 2.78
CA ILE A 9 -20.16 31.37 3.60
C ILE A 9 -21.25 31.90 4.52
N ASP A 10 -22.47 32.02 4.01
CA ASP A 10 -23.61 32.52 4.77
C ASP A 10 -24.01 31.53 5.87
N LEU A 11 -23.97 30.22 5.60
CA LEU A 11 -24.11 29.18 6.61
C LEU A 11 -23.06 29.34 7.72
N LEU A 12 -21.79 29.52 7.37
CA LEU A 12 -20.74 29.70 8.37
C LEU A 12 -20.97 30.95 9.21
N LYS A 13 -21.34 32.09 8.60
CA LYS A 13 -21.67 33.33 9.33
C LYS A 13 -22.82 33.14 10.31
N GLU A 14 -23.88 32.43 9.91
CA GLU A 14 -25.03 32.14 10.78
C GLU A 14 -24.63 31.29 11.98
N ARG A 15 -23.79 30.26 11.77
CA ARG A 15 -23.35 29.33 12.81
C ARG A 15 -22.31 29.94 13.78
N LEU A 16 -21.57 30.99 13.37
CA LEU A 16 -20.50 31.59 14.18
C LEU A 16 -20.95 32.06 15.57
N ALA A 17 -22.20 32.54 15.71
CA ALA A 17 -22.71 33.04 17.00
C ALA A 17 -22.74 31.97 18.10
N GLY A 18 -23.03 30.73 17.74
CA GLY A 18 -23.14 29.59 18.66
C GLY A 18 -21.86 28.75 18.80
N LEU A 19 -20.74 29.13 18.15
CA LEU A 19 -19.52 28.32 18.21
C LEU A 19 -18.71 28.57 19.48
N PRO A 20 -18.15 27.49 20.07
CA PRO A 20 -17.30 27.59 21.25
C PRO A 20 -15.91 28.16 20.87
N THR A 21 -15.24 28.74 21.89
CA THR A 21 -13.86 29.24 21.76
C THR A 21 -12.82 28.21 22.22
N THR A 22 -13.26 27.00 22.52
CA THR A 22 -12.45 25.86 22.98
C THR A 22 -11.75 25.15 21.82
N PRO A 23 -10.71 24.33 22.11
CA PRO A 23 -10.13 23.43 21.12
C PRO A 23 -11.14 22.41 20.62
N GLY A 24 -11.01 21.97 19.37
CA GLY A 24 -11.89 20.95 18.83
C GLY A 24 -11.66 20.65 17.36
N VAL A 25 -12.53 19.80 16.83
CA VAL A 25 -12.53 19.34 15.44
C VAL A 25 -13.85 19.72 14.79
N TYR A 26 -13.78 20.21 13.56
CA TYR A 26 -14.96 20.53 12.75
C TYR A 26 -14.97 19.71 11.47
N ARG A 27 -16.18 19.40 10.98
CA ARG A 27 -16.42 18.72 9.70
C ARG A 27 -17.34 19.56 8.86
N MET A 28 -16.94 19.81 7.61
CA MET A 28 -17.77 20.46 6.61
C MET A 28 -18.41 19.40 5.72
N LEU A 29 -19.70 19.46 5.50
CA LEU A 29 -20.49 18.48 4.77
C LEU A 29 -21.18 19.11 3.57
N ASN A 30 -21.39 18.32 2.50
CA ASN A 30 -22.20 18.72 1.35
C ASN A 30 -23.71 18.50 1.61
N ALA A 31 -24.55 18.85 0.63
CA ALA A 31 -26.01 18.67 0.68
C ALA A 31 -26.46 17.19 0.81
N LYS A 32 -25.58 16.23 0.49
CA LYS A 32 -25.86 14.80 0.62
C LYS A 32 -25.42 14.22 1.98
N GLY A 33 -24.80 15.03 2.84
CA GLY A 33 -24.24 14.61 4.12
C GLY A 33 -22.84 13.99 4.02
N ASP A 34 -22.19 14.02 2.84
CA ASP A 34 -20.82 13.54 2.71
C ASP A 34 -19.85 14.57 3.30
N VAL A 35 -18.82 14.07 4.00
CA VAL A 35 -17.80 14.92 4.61
C VAL A 35 -16.82 15.42 3.55
N LEU A 36 -16.82 16.72 3.34
CA LEU A 36 -15.92 17.41 2.41
C LEU A 36 -14.54 17.62 3.01
N TYR A 37 -14.50 18.03 4.28
CA TYR A 37 -13.28 18.42 4.97
C TYR A 37 -13.39 18.14 6.48
N VAL A 38 -12.29 17.77 7.09
CA VAL A 38 -12.10 17.67 8.55
C VAL A 38 -10.94 18.57 8.91
N GLY A 39 -11.12 19.42 9.91
CA GLY A 39 -10.04 20.28 10.41
C GLY A 39 -10.10 20.43 11.92
N LYS A 40 -8.93 20.64 12.52
CA LYS A 40 -8.81 20.98 13.93
C LYS A 40 -8.73 22.50 14.14
N ALA A 41 -9.01 22.94 15.34
CA ALA A 41 -8.78 24.31 15.77
C ALA A 41 -8.37 24.34 17.25
N ARG A 42 -7.46 25.26 17.59
CA ARG A 42 -7.18 25.65 18.98
C ARG A 42 -8.35 26.48 19.55
N ASN A 43 -8.99 27.25 18.68
CA ASN A 43 -10.19 28.01 18.94
C ASN A 43 -11.12 27.84 17.75
N LEU A 44 -12.20 27.08 17.93
CA LEU A 44 -13.14 26.71 16.87
C LEU A 44 -13.78 27.95 16.24
N LYS A 45 -14.22 28.91 17.05
CA LYS A 45 -14.84 30.14 16.55
C LYS A 45 -13.88 30.97 15.71
N ALA A 46 -12.65 31.20 16.19
CA ALA A 46 -11.65 31.98 15.47
C ALA A 46 -11.27 31.31 14.13
N ARG A 47 -11.09 29.98 14.14
CA ARG A 47 -10.75 29.21 12.93
C ARG A 47 -11.87 29.26 11.89
N LEU A 48 -13.11 29.04 12.30
CA LEU A 48 -14.25 29.04 11.39
C LEU A 48 -14.58 30.44 10.88
N THR A 49 -14.27 31.49 11.64
CA THR A 49 -14.34 32.88 11.16
C THR A 49 -13.39 33.12 9.99
N SER A 50 -12.20 32.51 9.95
CA SER A 50 -11.27 32.69 8.83
C SER A 50 -11.85 32.20 7.49
N TYR A 51 -12.77 31.25 7.52
CA TYR A 51 -13.46 30.76 6.30
C TYR A 51 -14.62 31.64 5.83
N THR A 52 -14.88 32.75 6.46
CA THR A 52 -15.85 33.75 5.97
C THR A 52 -15.22 34.83 5.09
N GLN A 53 -13.89 34.76 4.89
CA GLN A 53 -13.11 35.73 4.11
C GLN A 53 -12.54 35.07 2.83
N PRO A 54 -13.33 34.93 1.76
CA PRO A 54 -12.93 34.16 0.56
C PRO A 54 -11.69 34.67 -0.15
N GLU A 55 -11.40 35.98 -0.03
CA GLU A 55 -10.26 36.63 -0.67
C GLU A 55 -8.92 36.18 -0.14
N ARG A 56 -8.89 35.65 1.10
CA ARG A 56 -7.69 35.15 1.78
C ARG A 56 -7.53 33.64 1.69
N MET A 57 -8.40 32.95 0.94
CA MET A 57 -8.37 31.50 0.85
C MET A 57 -7.70 31.05 -0.43
N VAL A 58 -6.88 30.01 -0.35
CA VAL A 58 -6.42 29.27 -1.52
C VAL A 58 -7.61 28.67 -2.28
N VAL A 59 -7.52 28.56 -3.60
CA VAL A 59 -8.61 28.14 -4.49
C VAL A 59 -9.32 26.86 -4.00
N ARG A 60 -8.56 25.86 -3.56
CA ARG A 60 -9.10 24.60 -3.04
C ARG A 60 -10.01 24.80 -1.83
N ILE A 61 -9.58 25.60 -0.86
CA ILE A 61 -10.35 25.87 0.36
C ILE A 61 -11.58 26.70 0.05
N ARG A 62 -11.47 27.66 -0.86
CA ARG A 62 -12.60 28.46 -1.35
C ARG A 62 -13.68 27.57 -1.97
N LYS A 63 -13.30 26.64 -2.86
CA LYS A 63 -14.22 25.67 -3.48
C LYS A 63 -14.89 24.78 -2.42
N MET A 64 -14.13 24.28 -1.45
CA MET A 64 -14.66 23.50 -0.33
C MET A 64 -15.72 24.29 0.46
N VAL A 65 -15.44 25.54 0.81
CA VAL A 65 -16.39 26.38 1.57
C VAL A 65 -17.66 26.62 0.76
N PHE A 66 -17.56 26.87 -0.54
CA PHE A 66 -18.73 27.04 -1.41
C PHE A 66 -19.59 25.77 -1.54
N GLU A 67 -18.98 24.58 -1.51
CA GLU A 67 -19.70 23.32 -1.53
C GLU A 67 -20.31 22.94 -0.15
N THR A 68 -19.91 23.60 0.93
CA THR A 68 -20.38 23.29 2.30
C THR A 68 -21.85 23.65 2.47
N ARG A 69 -22.63 22.71 3.02
CA ARG A 69 -24.07 22.86 3.33
C ARG A 69 -24.41 22.52 4.76
N ASP A 70 -23.49 21.95 5.51
CA ASP A 70 -23.65 21.71 6.95
C ASP A 70 -22.28 21.71 7.66
N LEU A 71 -22.31 21.99 8.96
CA LEU A 71 -21.15 22.06 9.83
C LEU A 71 -21.39 21.28 11.12
N VAL A 72 -20.52 20.30 11.39
CA VAL A 72 -20.53 19.54 12.64
C VAL A 72 -19.25 19.85 13.43
N VAL A 73 -19.41 20.20 14.70
CA VAL A 73 -18.30 20.57 15.59
C VAL A 73 -18.25 19.62 16.78
N VAL A 74 -17.05 19.24 17.20
CA VAL A 74 -16.77 18.41 18.37
C VAL A 74 -15.73 19.14 19.22
N GLU A 75 -16.08 19.51 20.44
CA GLU A 75 -15.14 20.09 21.39
C GLU A 75 -14.22 19.03 21.98
N THR A 76 -12.99 19.41 22.29
CA THR A 76 -12.01 18.58 22.97
C THR A 76 -11.42 19.34 24.16
N ARG A 77 -10.82 18.61 25.11
CA ARG A 77 -10.22 19.24 26.31
C ARG A 77 -8.90 19.93 25.99
N THR A 78 -8.14 19.35 25.04
CA THR A 78 -6.82 19.85 24.67
C THR A 78 -6.67 19.91 23.15
N GLU A 79 -5.70 20.69 22.67
CA GLU A 79 -5.33 20.74 21.27
C GLU A 79 -4.74 19.42 20.77
N ALA A 80 -4.02 18.70 21.63
CA ALA A 80 -3.48 17.37 21.34
C ALA A 80 -4.60 16.35 21.08
N GLU A 81 -5.68 16.38 21.88
CA GLU A 81 -6.88 15.54 21.63
C GLU A 81 -7.56 15.92 20.31
N ALA A 82 -7.68 17.21 20.00
CA ALA A 82 -8.22 17.67 18.71
C ALA A 82 -7.41 17.13 17.53
N LEU A 83 -6.08 17.14 17.63
CA LEU A 83 -5.18 16.64 16.59
C LEU A 83 -5.33 15.14 16.37
N LEU A 84 -5.42 14.35 17.44
CA LEU A 84 -5.64 12.90 17.34
C LEU A 84 -7.02 12.57 16.77
N LEU A 85 -8.05 13.30 17.16
CA LEU A 85 -9.41 13.13 16.64
C LEU A 85 -9.48 13.49 15.16
N GLU A 86 -8.88 14.61 14.74
CA GLU A 86 -8.76 15.02 13.34
C GLU A 86 -8.11 13.92 12.49
N ALA A 87 -6.94 13.42 12.91
CA ALA A 87 -6.23 12.36 12.21
C ALA A 87 -7.06 11.08 12.04
N ASN A 88 -7.76 10.67 13.10
CA ASN A 88 -8.64 9.50 13.07
C ASN A 88 -9.84 9.69 12.12
N LEU A 89 -10.45 10.87 12.13
CA LEU A 89 -11.57 11.21 11.26
C LEU A 89 -11.13 11.31 9.79
N ILE A 90 -10.00 11.94 9.49
CA ILE A 90 -9.43 11.98 8.12
C ILE A 90 -9.20 10.55 7.61
N LYS A 91 -8.63 9.69 8.43
CA LYS A 91 -8.34 8.30 8.06
C LYS A 91 -9.60 7.47 7.80
N SER A 92 -10.63 7.62 8.63
CA SER A 92 -11.88 6.85 8.53
C SER A 92 -12.80 7.36 7.42
N LEU A 93 -12.95 8.69 7.30
CA LEU A 93 -13.90 9.33 6.40
C LEU A 93 -13.30 9.64 5.03
N LYS A 94 -11.98 9.77 4.92
CA LYS A 94 -11.23 10.10 3.69
C LYS A 94 -11.82 11.30 2.94
N PRO A 95 -11.94 12.48 3.59
CA PRO A 95 -12.63 13.63 3.02
C PRO A 95 -11.93 14.14 1.76
N ARG A 96 -12.71 14.60 0.77
CA ARG A 96 -12.22 15.01 -0.55
C ARG A 96 -11.20 16.14 -0.50
N TYR A 97 -11.36 17.09 0.41
CA TYR A 97 -10.51 18.28 0.49
C TYR A 97 -9.37 18.20 1.50
N ASN A 98 -9.22 17.06 2.22
CA ASN A 98 -8.05 16.84 3.06
C ASN A 98 -6.88 16.28 2.26
N ILE A 99 -5.66 16.56 2.73
CA ILE A 99 -4.46 15.88 2.22
C ILE A 99 -4.50 14.46 2.75
N ILE A 100 -4.55 13.47 1.86
CA ILE A 100 -4.57 12.05 2.21
C ILE A 100 -3.25 11.42 1.80
N PHE A 101 -2.60 10.78 2.76
CA PHE A 101 -1.44 9.93 2.51
C PHE A 101 -1.88 8.47 2.50
N ARG A 102 -1.64 7.76 1.39
CA ARG A 102 -1.81 6.31 1.38
C ARG A 102 -0.60 5.67 2.04
N ASP A 103 -0.81 5.16 3.22
CA ASP A 103 0.09 4.23 3.89
C ASP A 103 -0.63 2.89 4.08
N ASP A 104 -0.75 2.14 2.99
CA ASP A 104 -1.30 0.78 3.00
C ASP A 104 -0.24 -0.24 3.46
N SER A 105 0.99 0.20 3.77
CA SER A 105 2.07 -0.67 4.21
C SER A 105 1.95 -0.95 5.71
N SER A 106 1.37 -2.10 6.05
CA SER A 106 1.56 -2.66 7.39
C SER A 106 3.04 -3.02 7.53
N TYR A 107 3.76 -2.26 8.37
CA TYR A 107 5.17 -2.50 8.62
C TYR A 107 5.41 -3.87 9.22
N VAL A 108 6.51 -4.47 8.80
CA VAL A 108 6.93 -5.77 9.28
C VAL A 108 7.93 -5.55 10.42
N SER A 109 7.76 -6.31 11.50
CA SER A 109 8.68 -6.37 12.63
C SER A 109 9.37 -7.74 12.67
N VAL A 110 10.54 -7.80 13.28
CA VAL A 110 11.13 -9.06 13.72
C VAL A 110 10.56 -9.36 15.09
N LEU A 111 10.01 -10.55 15.27
CA LEU A 111 9.49 -11.05 16.55
C LEU A 111 10.35 -12.20 17.04
N ILE A 112 10.81 -12.12 18.29
CA ILE A 112 11.32 -13.25 19.06
C ILE A 112 10.23 -13.60 20.07
N THR A 113 9.65 -14.81 19.97
CA THR A 113 8.54 -15.23 20.83
C THR A 113 9.00 -15.49 22.27
N ASP A 114 8.05 -15.45 23.21
CA ASP A 114 8.28 -15.74 24.64
C ASP A 114 7.80 -17.17 24.98
N GLU A 115 8.27 -18.14 24.21
CA GLU A 115 8.01 -19.56 24.40
C GLU A 115 9.17 -20.23 25.15
N ALA A 116 8.97 -21.47 25.63
CA ALA A 116 10.02 -22.24 26.29
C ALA A 116 11.28 -22.37 25.42
N THR A 117 11.10 -22.56 24.11
CA THR A 117 12.15 -22.52 23.10
C THR A 117 11.80 -21.41 22.10
N PRO A 118 12.22 -20.15 22.31
CA PRO A 118 11.83 -19.01 21.48
C PRO A 118 12.14 -19.21 20.01
N LEU A 119 11.24 -18.77 19.13
CA LEU A 119 11.48 -18.72 17.68
C LEU A 119 11.62 -17.28 17.22
N ILE A 120 12.36 -17.08 16.13
CA ILE A 120 12.46 -15.79 15.43
C ILE A 120 11.66 -15.85 14.13
N LYS A 121 10.82 -14.81 13.90
CA LYS A 121 10.02 -14.70 12.68
C LYS A 121 9.70 -13.25 12.30
N SER A 122 9.26 -13.05 11.08
CA SER A 122 8.60 -11.80 10.69
C SER A 122 7.19 -11.74 11.28
N HIS A 123 6.78 -10.55 11.71
CA HIS A 123 5.43 -10.28 12.18
C HIS A 123 4.86 -9.03 11.50
N ARG A 124 3.60 -9.12 11.08
CA ARG A 124 2.88 -8.01 10.46
C ARG A 124 1.53 -7.83 11.15
N GLY A 125 1.15 -6.59 11.40
CA GLY A 125 -0.14 -6.25 12.03
C GLY A 125 -0.06 -6.09 13.56
N ALA A 126 -1.19 -6.29 14.25
CA ALA A 126 -1.31 -6.06 15.69
C ALA A 126 -0.42 -7.01 16.50
N ARG A 127 0.20 -6.51 17.57
CA ARG A 127 1.11 -7.26 18.47
C ARG A 127 0.32 -8.18 19.41
N ARG A 128 -0.27 -9.25 18.90
CA ARG A 128 -1.07 -10.22 19.67
C ARG A 128 -0.27 -11.38 20.26
N VAL A 129 0.90 -11.66 19.71
CA VAL A 129 1.78 -12.75 20.14
C VAL A 129 2.70 -12.24 21.26
N LYS A 130 2.82 -12.96 22.37
CA LYS A 130 3.78 -12.62 23.44
C LYS A 130 5.22 -12.77 22.92
N GLY A 131 6.05 -11.75 23.17
CA GLY A 131 7.44 -11.73 22.76
C GLY A 131 8.00 -10.32 22.52
N ASP A 132 9.26 -10.26 22.16
CA ASP A 132 9.95 -9.01 21.86
C ASP A 132 9.81 -8.66 20.38
N TYR A 133 9.30 -7.48 20.11
CA TYR A 133 9.14 -6.93 18.76
C TYR A 133 10.23 -5.91 18.47
N PHE A 134 11.00 -6.15 17.42
CA PHE A 134 12.08 -5.28 16.95
C PHE A 134 11.68 -4.62 15.63
N GLY A 135 11.87 -3.34 15.51
CA GLY A 135 11.43 -2.52 14.37
C GLY A 135 10.39 -1.49 14.82
N PRO A 136 9.57 -0.92 13.95
CA PRO A 136 9.19 -1.40 12.60
C PRO A 136 10.26 -1.22 11.52
N TYR A 137 10.30 -2.17 10.59
CA TYR A 137 11.18 -2.09 9.41
C TYR A 137 10.40 -1.52 8.22
N PRO A 138 11.00 -0.68 7.39
CA PRO A 138 10.31 -0.01 6.28
C PRO A 138 9.97 -0.93 5.12
N SER A 139 10.62 -2.07 5.01
CA SER A 139 10.36 -3.05 3.96
C SER A 139 10.45 -4.48 4.46
N ALA A 140 9.70 -5.38 3.82
CA ALA A 140 9.79 -6.81 4.07
C ALA A 140 11.21 -7.35 3.75
N SER A 141 11.87 -6.81 2.73
CA SER A 141 13.25 -7.18 2.38
C SER A 141 14.22 -6.92 3.53
N ALA A 142 14.13 -5.76 4.20
CA ALA A 142 14.97 -5.44 5.35
C ALA A 142 14.76 -6.42 6.51
N VAL A 143 13.52 -6.86 6.75
CA VAL A 143 13.22 -7.89 7.75
C VAL A 143 13.83 -9.23 7.37
N TYR A 144 13.68 -9.66 6.11
CA TYR A 144 14.26 -10.93 5.66
C TYR A 144 15.78 -10.94 5.71
N GLN A 145 16.44 -9.83 5.38
CA GLN A 145 17.89 -9.67 5.54
C GLN A 145 18.30 -9.76 7.02
N THR A 146 17.53 -9.12 7.91
CA THR A 146 17.77 -9.21 9.35
C THR A 146 17.57 -10.64 9.85
N LEU A 147 16.52 -11.35 9.42
CA LEU A 147 16.27 -12.74 9.79
C LEU A 147 17.38 -13.66 9.29
N ASP A 148 17.84 -13.49 8.04
CA ASP A 148 18.95 -14.25 7.47
C ASP A 148 20.25 -14.06 8.26
N LEU A 149 20.55 -12.81 8.65
CA LEU A 149 21.67 -12.50 9.53
C LEU A 149 21.55 -13.18 10.89
N MET A 150 20.36 -13.11 11.51
CA MET A 150 20.13 -13.73 12.82
C MET A 150 20.23 -15.26 12.78
N GLU A 151 19.78 -15.89 11.68
CA GLU A 151 19.97 -17.33 11.45
C GLU A 151 21.46 -17.71 11.33
N ARG A 152 22.26 -16.93 10.58
CA ARG A 152 23.70 -17.19 10.42
C ARG A 152 24.49 -16.99 11.72
N ALA A 153 24.19 -15.90 12.43
CA ALA A 153 24.96 -15.50 13.59
C ALA A 153 24.57 -16.24 14.87
N PHE A 154 23.26 -16.41 15.12
CA PHE A 154 22.74 -16.95 16.37
C PHE A 154 22.09 -18.33 16.21
N ARG A 155 21.91 -18.84 15.00
CA ARG A 155 21.33 -20.15 14.68
C ARG A 155 20.00 -20.41 15.38
N LEU A 156 19.15 -19.38 15.45
CA LEU A 156 17.84 -19.45 16.08
C LEU A 156 16.86 -20.27 15.25
N ARG A 157 15.94 -20.96 15.92
CA ARG A 157 14.86 -21.66 15.22
C ARG A 157 13.90 -20.66 14.56
N THR A 158 13.40 -21.03 13.38
CA THR A 158 12.40 -20.27 12.62
C THR A 158 11.16 -21.09 12.32
N CYS A 159 11.16 -22.39 12.67
CA CYS A 159 10.03 -23.29 12.48
C CYS A 159 8.94 -23.02 13.51
N VAL A 160 7.67 -23.12 13.06
CA VAL A 160 6.49 -23.01 13.93
C VAL A 160 6.41 -24.17 14.93
N GLU A 161 5.66 -23.98 16.00
CA GLU A 161 5.61 -24.93 17.13
C GLU A 161 5.17 -26.33 16.73
N THR A 162 4.18 -26.45 15.84
CA THR A 162 3.71 -27.74 15.32
C THR A 162 4.81 -28.54 14.63
N VAL A 163 5.65 -27.86 13.81
CA VAL A 163 6.80 -28.48 13.15
C VAL A 163 7.90 -28.80 14.16
N PHE A 164 8.09 -27.97 15.17
CA PHE A 164 9.11 -28.14 16.20
C PHE A 164 8.86 -29.38 17.04
N ARG A 165 7.63 -29.57 17.55
CA ARG A 165 7.27 -30.70 18.42
C ARG A 165 7.29 -32.05 17.71
N ASN A 166 6.98 -32.08 16.42
CA ASN A 166 6.85 -33.33 15.65
C ASN A 166 8.13 -33.76 14.92
N ARG A 167 9.28 -33.14 15.24
CA ARG A 167 10.56 -33.47 14.61
C ARG A 167 11.27 -34.63 15.35
N THR A 168 11.64 -35.64 14.58
CA THR A 168 12.43 -36.78 15.06
C THR A 168 13.88 -36.77 14.58
N ARG A 169 14.17 -35.96 13.54
CA ARG A 169 15.52 -35.78 12.96
C ARG A 169 15.80 -34.32 12.65
N PRO A 170 17.07 -33.86 12.61
CA PRO A 170 17.43 -32.53 12.21
C PRO A 170 16.88 -32.17 10.83
N CYS A 171 16.63 -30.89 10.58
CA CYS A 171 16.24 -30.41 9.28
C CYS A 171 17.43 -29.79 8.54
N LEU A 172 17.28 -29.54 7.25
CA LEU A 172 18.30 -28.93 6.40
C LEU A 172 18.93 -27.66 7.03
N LYS A 173 18.14 -26.81 7.76
CA LYS A 173 18.70 -25.63 8.43
C LYS A 173 19.75 -25.99 9.51
N TYR A 174 19.66 -27.12 10.12
CA TYR A 174 20.70 -27.61 11.03
C TYR A 174 21.98 -27.99 10.25
N ASP A 175 21.84 -28.76 9.18
CA ASP A 175 22.95 -29.23 8.36
C ASP A 175 23.72 -28.06 7.72
N ILE A 176 23.01 -27.05 7.23
CA ILE A 176 23.62 -25.82 6.69
C ILE A 176 24.00 -24.78 7.76
N LYS A 177 24.03 -25.18 9.05
CA LYS A 177 24.45 -24.37 10.21
C LYS A 177 23.65 -23.08 10.42
N ARG A 178 22.36 -23.07 10.05
CA ARG A 178 21.43 -21.94 10.26
C ARG A 178 20.47 -22.13 11.43
N CYS A 179 20.46 -23.30 12.04
CA CYS A 179 19.70 -23.63 13.25
C CYS A 179 20.55 -24.52 14.17
N SER A 180 20.42 -24.32 15.46
CA SER A 180 21.15 -25.15 16.46
C SER A 180 20.49 -26.49 16.76
N GLY A 181 19.32 -26.81 16.16
CA GLY A 181 18.62 -28.09 16.30
C GLY A 181 17.97 -28.33 17.66
N PRO A 182 17.33 -27.34 18.31
CA PRO A 182 16.74 -27.54 19.63
C PRO A 182 15.56 -28.52 19.63
N CYS A 183 14.91 -28.74 18.46
CA CYS A 183 13.80 -29.69 18.31
C CYS A 183 14.20 -31.18 18.52
N VAL A 184 15.48 -31.50 18.36
CA VAL A 184 16.02 -32.90 18.49
C VAL A 184 17.16 -32.98 19.53
N GLY A 185 17.22 -32.01 20.45
CA GLY A 185 18.18 -32.01 21.56
C GLY A 185 19.64 -31.81 21.14
N LYS A 186 19.95 -31.24 19.97
CA LYS A 186 21.31 -30.96 19.51
C LYS A 186 21.98 -29.79 20.22
N ILE A 187 21.22 -29.01 20.99
CA ILE A 187 21.70 -27.95 21.86
C ILE A 187 20.97 -28.06 23.20
N ASP A 188 21.70 -27.81 24.27
CA ASP A 188 21.14 -27.72 25.61
C ASP A 188 20.14 -26.56 25.72
N PRO A 189 18.98 -26.72 26.40
CA PRO A 189 17.96 -25.67 26.54
C PRO A 189 18.50 -24.38 27.19
N ALA A 190 19.39 -24.46 28.17
CA ALA A 190 20.00 -23.30 28.81
C ALA A 190 20.95 -22.56 27.84
N ALA A 191 21.77 -23.30 27.09
CA ALA A 191 22.65 -22.77 26.06
C ALA A 191 21.84 -22.10 24.92
N TYR A 192 20.70 -22.68 24.54
CA TYR A 192 19.80 -22.05 23.56
C TYR A 192 19.21 -20.72 24.07
N LYS A 193 18.73 -20.69 25.31
CA LYS A 193 18.22 -19.48 25.96
C LYS A 193 19.29 -18.39 26.06
N ALA A 194 20.53 -18.75 26.39
CA ALA A 194 21.65 -17.79 26.40
C ALA A 194 21.91 -17.21 25.00
N THR A 195 21.84 -18.02 23.95
CA THR A 195 21.98 -17.58 22.57
C THR A 195 20.84 -16.64 22.16
N VAL A 196 19.60 -16.94 22.56
CA VAL A 196 18.43 -16.05 22.35
C VAL A 196 18.61 -14.71 23.06
N ALA A 197 19.14 -14.72 24.30
CA ALA A 197 19.43 -13.51 25.07
C ALA A 197 20.48 -12.62 24.35
N GLN A 198 21.55 -13.21 23.82
CA GLN A 198 22.54 -12.51 23.01
C GLN A 198 21.91 -11.90 21.74
N ALA A 199 21.05 -12.66 21.06
CA ALA A 199 20.32 -12.19 19.89
C ALA A 199 19.39 -11.00 20.22
N ARG A 200 18.68 -11.05 21.35
CA ARG A 200 17.85 -9.95 21.85
C ARG A 200 18.69 -8.70 22.14
N ARG A 201 19.84 -8.83 22.81
CA ARG A 201 20.77 -7.73 23.07
C ARG A 201 21.29 -7.11 21.77
N PHE A 202 21.67 -7.93 20.80
CA PHE A 202 22.11 -7.48 19.49
C PHE A 202 21.02 -6.67 18.76
N LEU A 203 19.77 -7.17 18.75
CA LEU A 203 18.63 -6.47 18.14
C LEU A 203 18.21 -5.20 18.92
N ARG A 204 18.54 -5.09 20.21
CA ARG A 204 18.36 -3.87 21.03
C ARG A 204 19.49 -2.84 20.82
N GLY A 205 20.53 -3.18 20.04
CA GLY A 205 21.62 -2.29 19.69
C GLY A 205 22.89 -2.43 20.50
N GLU A 206 22.98 -3.37 21.44
CA GLU A 206 24.17 -3.69 22.21
C GLU A 206 25.22 -4.44 21.39
N ARG A 207 25.40 -4.04 20.11
CA ARG A 207 26.20 -4.81 19.14
C ARG A 207 27.67 -4.93 19.53
N SER A 208 28.27 -3.82 19.95
CA SER A 208 29.68 -3.78 20.35
C SER A 208 29.93 -4.67 21.57
N ALA A 209 29.01 -4.67 22.55
CA ALA A 209 29.11 -5.53 23.72
C ALA A 209 28.98 -7.01 23.33
N VAL A 210 27.99 -7.37 22.50
CA VAL A 210 27.81 -8.75 22.03
C VAL A 210 29.01 -9.24 21.22
N LEU A 211 29.58 -8.42 20.35
CA LEU A 211 30.78 -8.76 19.59
C LEU A 211 32.00 -8.97 20.52
N LYS A 212 32.16 -8.11 21.53
CA LYS A 212 33.23 -8.24 22.52
C LYS A 212 33.09 -9.52 23.35
N ASP A 213 31.87 -9.86 23.79
CA ASP A 213 31.57 -11.12 24.49
C ASP A 213 31.91 -12.34 23.61
N MET A 214 31.54 -12.28 22.33
CA MET A 214 31.85 -13.34 21.37
C MET A 214 33.36 -13.46 21.09
N GLN A 215 34.09 -12.35 21.02
CA GLN A 215 35.55 -12.35 20.87
C GLN A 215 36.24 -12.98 22.08
N ALA A 216 35.76 -12.65 23.29
CA ALA A 216 36.27 -13.26 24.52
C ALA A 216 36.01 -14.77 24.55
N ALA A 217 34.80 -15.22 24.18
CA ALA A 217 34.45 -16.62 24.08
C ALA A 217 35.30 -17.38 23.02
N MET A 218 35.57 -16.75 21.89
CA MET A 218 36.45 -17.29 20.85
C MET A 218 37.89 -17.49 21.37
N ALA A 219 38.43 -16.48 22.07
CA ALA A 219 39.76 -16.56 22.66
C ALA A 219 39.85 -17.67 23.72
N ALA A 220 38.84 -17.78 24.59
CA ALA A 220 38.77 -18.85 25.59
C ALA A 220 38.74 -20.27 24.94
N ALA A 221 37.90 -20.47 23.93
CA ALA A 221 37.83 -21.73 23.19
C ALA A 221 39.19 -22.05 22.51
N SER A 222 39.85 -21.04 21.94
CA SER A 222 41.18 -21.22 21.35
C SER A 222 42.25 -21.63 22.40
N SER A 223 42.22 -20.99 23.58
CA SER A 223 43.14 -21.32 24.68
C SER A 223 42.92 -22.74 25.23
N ASN A 224 41.70 -23.22 25.18
CA ASN A 224 41.33 -24.57 25.55
C ASN A 224 41.58 -25.61 24.44
N MET A 225 42.21 -25.21 23.31
CA MET A 225 42.43 -26.04 22.11
C MET A 225 41.14 -26.54 21.43
N GLU A 226 40.00 -25.93 21.71
CA GLU A 226 38.71 -26.22 21.08
C GLU A 226 38.57 -25.46 19.73
N PHE A 227 39.46 -25.77 18.78
CA PHE A 227 39.63 -24.99 17.54
C PHE A 227 38.38 -24.99 16.63
N GLU A 228 37.61 -26.08 16.61
CA GLU A 228 36.35 -26.11 15.86
C GLU A 228 35.31 -25.12 16.42
N GLN A 229 35.23 -25.05 17.75
CA GLN A 229 34.33 -24.11 18.44
C GLN A 229 34.81 -22.69 18.27
N ALA A 230 36.09 -22.41 18.38
CA ALA A 230 36.67 -21.09 18.11
C ALA A 230 36.42 -20.67 16.66
N GLY A 231 36.60 -21.59 15.69
CA GLY A 231 36.29 -21.35 14.28
C GLY A 231 34.82 -21.03 14.02
N ALA A 232 33.90 -21.74 14.67
CA ALA A 232 32.47 -21.50 14.58
C ALA A 232 32.06 -20.11 15.14
N ILE A 233 32.68 -19.69 16.26
CA ILE A 233 32.46 -18.34 16.84
C ILE A 233 33.03 -17.25 15.93
N ARG A 234 34.26 -17.46 15.38
CA ARG A 234 34.86 -16.54 14.40
C ARG A 234 33.92 -16.29 13.20
N ASP A 235 33.34 -17.34 12.63
CA ASP A 235 32.46 -17.22 11.47
C ASP A 235 31.16 -16.47 11.81
N ARG A 236 30.65 -16.63 13.05
CA ARG A 236 29.52 -15.85 13.56
C ARG A 236 29.87 -14.37 13.73
N ILE A 237 31.05 -14.05 14.28
CA ILE A 237 31.56 -12.67 14.39
C ILE A 237 31.69 -12.04 13.00
N LYS A 238 32.26 -12.78 12.04
CA LYS A 238 32.40 -12.31 10.65
C LYS A 238 31.04 -11.98 10.00
N ALA A 239 30.02 -12.82 10.23
CA ALA A 239 28.67 -12.57 9.74
C ALA A 239 28.06 -11.29 10.34
N LEU A 240 28.25 -11.03 11.63
CA LEU A 240 27.77 -9.82 12.31
C LEU A 240 28.54 -8.56 11.90
N SER A 241 29.89 -8.67 11.73
CA SER A 241 30.74 -7.54 11.37
C SER A 241 30.53 -7.08 9.91
N ALA A 242 30.17 -7.99 8.99
CA ALA A 242 29.87 -7.64 7.60
C ALA A 242 28.69 -6.66 7.48
N VAL A 243 27.74 -6.68 8.42
CA VAL A 243 26.60 -5.76 8.47
C VAL A 243 26.96 -4.46 9.22
N ALA A 244 27.93 -4.53 10.15
CA ALA A 244 28.36 -3.34 10.90
C ALA A 244 29.22 -2.38 10.05
N GLY A 245 29.89 -2.84 8.99
CA GLY A 245 30.77 -2.05 8.15
C GLY A 245 30.09 -1.13 7.13
N GLY A 246 28.76 -1.19 6.99
CA GLY A 246 27.98 -0.35 6.06
C GLY A 246 27.44 0.96 6.61
N GLY A 247 27.72 1.30 7.88
CA GLY A 247 27.26 2.55 8.50
C GLY A 247 28.22 3.71 8.24
N SER A 248 27.73 4.83 7.68
CA SER A 248 28.49 6.07 7.61
C SER A 248 28.77 6.60 9.02
N ALA A 249 29.81 7.45 9.18
CA ALA A 249 30.16 8.08 10.45
C ALA A 249 29.00 8.84 11.12
N LEU A 250 28.01 9.26 10.34
CA LEU A 250 26.74 9.88 10.77
C LEU A 250 25.82 8.96 11.58
N SER A 251 25.99 7.62 11.50
CA SER A 251 25.11 6.67 12.18
C SER A 251 25.24 6.66 13.70
N HIS A 252 26.39 7.09 14.23
CA HIS A 252 26.62 7.17 15.68
C HIS A 252 25.89 8.35 16.36
N ALA A 253 25.55 9.39 15.60
CA ALA A 253 24.86 10.58 16.12
C ALA A 253 23.35 10.35 16.36
N LEU A 254 22.76 9.32 15.76
CA LEU A 254 21.31 9.05 15.79
C LEU A 254 21.00 7.64 16.30
N PRO A 255 21.01 7.40 17.62
CA PRO A 255 20.74 6.05 18.16
C PRO A 255 19.35 5.53 17.81
N GLU A 256 18.31 6.36 17.93
CA GLU A 256 16.93 6.04 17.51
C GLU A 256 16.25 7.31 17.02
N ALA A 257 15.97 7.40 15.71
CA ALA A 257 15.31 8.55 15.12
C ALA A 257 14.55 8.19 13.85
N ASP A 258 13.46 8.92 13.56
CA ASP A 258 12.84 8.95 12.26
C ASP A 258 13.05 10.34 11.65
N VAL A 259 13.51 10.37 10.40
CA VAL A 259 13.84 11.60 9.67
C VAL A 259 12.86 11.78 8.54
N PHE A 260 12.25 12.94 8.45
CA PHE A 260 11.26 13.26 7.43
C PHE A 260 11.67 14.52 6.68
N ALA A 261 11.77 14.42 5.38
CA ALA A 261 12.00 15.57 4.51
C ALA A 261 10.85 15.72 3.51
N ILE A 262 10.09 16.79 3.65
CA ILE A 262 9.05 17.19 2.72
C ILE A 262 9.62 18.15 1.69
N VAL A 263 9.32 17.94 0.43
CA VAL A 263 9.72 18.82 -0.67
C VAL A 263 8.60 18.95 -1.69
N ARG A 264 8.59 20.07 -2.41
CA ARG A 264 7.74 20.30 -3.57
C ARG A 264 8.62 20.36 -4.83
N GLU A 265 8.17 19.72 -5.90
CA GLU A 265 8.84 19.72 -7.20
C GLU A 265 7.80 19.60 -8.31
N GLY A 266 7.77 20.54 -9.26
CA GLY A 266 6.79 20.53 -10.34
C GLY A 266 5.33 20.54 -9.85
N GLY A 267 5.03 21.31 -8.79
CA GLY A 267 3.71 21.39 -8.16
C GLY A 267 3.27 20.18 -7.33
N ARG A 268 4.10 19.11 -7.26
CA ARG A 268 3.81 17.89 -6.49
C ARG A 268 4.60 17.83 -5.19
N LEU A 269 3.95 17.31 -4.15
CA LEU A 269 4.57 17.09 -2.85
C LEU A 269 5.15 15.68 -2.75
N GLY A 270 6.25 15.55 -2.00
CA GLY A 270 6.82 14.25 -1.64
C GLY A 270 7.49 14.31 -0.28
N ILE A 271 7.39 13.22 0.47
CA ILE A 271 8.01 13.09 1.78
C ILE A 271 8.92 11.87 1.76
N GLN A 272 10.22 12.09 1.94
CA GLN A 272 11.19 11.04 2.17
C GLN A 272 11.30 10.77 3.66
N ALA A 273 11.09 9.54 4.08
CA ALA A 273 11.38 9.08 5.43
C ALA A 273 12.64 8.24 5.45
N PHE A 274 13.51 8.48 6.46
CA PHE A 274 14.62 7.60 6.85
C PHE A 274 14.39 7.11 8.27
N TYR A 275 14.67 5.85 8.52
CA TYR A 275 14.46 5.21 9.80
C TYR A 275 15.81 4.77 10.38
N TYR A 276 16.16 5.34 11.55
CA TYR A 276 17.36 5.00 12.30
C TYR A 276 16.99 4.21 13.55
N ARG A 277 17.60 3.06 13.73
CA ARG A 277 17.45 2.21 14.91
C ARG A 277 18.82 1.74 15.34
N ASN A 278 19.14 1.97 16.61
CA ASN A 278 20.44 1.57 17.19
C ASN A 278 21.64 2.11 16.39
N GLY A 279 21.58 3.36 15.99
CA GLY A 279 22.63 4.01 15.21
C GLY A 279 22.77 3.51 13.77
N GLN A 280 21.82 2.75 13.25
CA GLN A 280 21.86 2.28 11.86
C GLN A 280 20.65 2.75 11.06
N HIS A 281 20.89 3.10 9.81
CA HIS A 281 19.87 3.33 8.83
C HIS A 281 19.22 2.00 8.45
N VAL A 282 18.03 1.69 9.03
CA VAL A 282 17.31 0.43 8.80
C VAL A 282 16.44 0.45 7.54
N GLY A 283 16.32 1.62 6.91
CA GLY A 283 15.62 1.76 5.64
C GLY A 283 15.02 3.13 5.41
N ASN A 284 14.49 3.30 4.20
CA ASN A 284 13.85 4.54 3.77
C ASN A 284 12.55 4.26 3.03
N GLN A 285 11.70 5.28 2.97
CA GLN A 285 10.46 5.21 2.20
C GLN A 285 10.09 6.58 1.66
N MET A 286 9.61 6.61 0.41
CA MET A 286 9.08 7.80 -0.21
C MET A 286 7.55 7.76 -0.18
N TYR A 287 6.93 8.85 0.30
CA TYR A 287 5.49 9.04 0.35
C TYR A 287 5.07 10.14 -0.60
N TYR A 288 3.99 9.89 -1.31
CA TYR A 288 3.39 10.85 -2.23
C TYR A 288 1.98 11.15 -1.74
N PRO A 289 1.70 12.38 -1.26
CA PRO A 289 0.35 12.78 -0.90
C PRO A 289 -0.54 12.83 -2.13
N ARG A 290 -1.81 12.50 -1.97
CA ARG A 290 -2.85 12.74 -2.97
C ARG A 290 -3.78 13.82 -2.46
N ASN A 291 -3.94 14.87 -3.23
CA ASN A 291 -5.03 15.81 -3.06
C ASN A 291 -6.20 15.29 -3.89
N LEU A 292 -7.23 14.74 -3.24
CA LEU A 292 -8.44 14.27 -3.92
C LEU A 292 -9.31 15.42 -4.49
N GLY A 293 -8.90 16.67 -4.35
CA GLY A 293 -9.66 17.85 -4.73
C GLY A 293 -9.06 18.74 -5.83
N THR A 294 -7.90 18.37 -6.38
CA THR A 294 -7.25 19.14 -7.47
C THR A 294 -6.81 18.19 -8.58
N GLU A 295 -7.78 17.67 -9.34
CA GLU A 295 -7.52 17.00 -10.63
C GLU A 295 -7.61 18.01 -11.81
N GLU A 296 -7.39 19.29 -11.59
CA GLU A 296 -7.12 20.20 -12.69
C GLU A 296 -5.62 20.26 -12.91
N PRO A 297 -5.11 19.86 -14.10
CA PRO A 297 -3.75 20.18 -14.49
C PRO A 297 -3.65 21.71 -14.54
N ARG A 298 -2.76 22.27 -13.73
CA ARG A 298 -2.42 23.69 -13.91
C ARG A 298 -1.89 23.84 -15.33
N SER A 299 -2.58 24.65 -16.12
CA SER A 299 -2.10 25.04 -17.45
C SER A 299 -0.67 25.56 -17.32
N PRO A 300 0.27 25.17 -18.20
CA PRO A 300 1.61 25.74 -18.21
C PRO A 300 1.47 27.24 -18.50
N GLY A 301 1.67 28.09 -17.48
CA GLY A 301 1.57 29.54 -17.61
C GLY A 301 0.89 30.28 -16.46
N ALA A 302 0.19 29.59 -15.55
CA ALA A 302 -0.32 30.19 -14.32
C ALA A 302 0.72 30.02 -13.19
N GLU A 303 1.81 30.76 -13.26
CA GLU A 303 2.62 31.10 -12.10
C GLU A 303 1.81 32.12 -11.28
N GLU A 304 0.90 31.63 -10.42
CA GLU A 304 0.50 32.45 -9.28
C GLU A 304 1.75 32.61 -8.42
N THR A 305 2.22 33.83 -8.30
CA THR A 305 3.27 34.28 -7.36
C THR A 305 2.75 34.05 -5.94
N GLN A 306 2.78 32.81 -5.45
CA GLN A 306 2.64 32.53 -4.02
C GLN A 306 3.90 33.10 -3.35
N SER A 307 3.71 33.91 -2.32
CA SER A 307 4.87 34.37 -1.52
C SER A 307 5.58 33.18 -0.92
N GLN A 308 6.91 33.19 -0.84
CA GLN A 308 7.70 32.08 -0.24
C GLN A 308 7.18 31.68 1.14
N GLY A 309 6.59 32.60 1.90
CA GLY A 309 6.00 32.34 3.21
C GLY A 309 4.73 31.47 3.16
N GLU A 310 3.88 31.65 2.17
CA GLU A 310 2.65 30.84 2.00
C GLU A 310 2.96 29.40 1.59
N GLU A 311 4.00 29.20 0.79
CA GLU A 311 4.47 27.86 0.42
C GLU A 311 5.04 27.11 1.63
N GLU A 312 5.82 27.79 2.48
CA GLU A 312 6.39 27.19 3.67
C GLU A 312 5.31 26.82 4.70
N GLU A 313 4.27 27.63 4.85
CA GLU A 313 3.10 27.35 5.69
C GLU A 313 2.31 26.11 5.20
N GLU A 314 2.10 26.01 3.90
CA GLU A 314 1.42 24.84 3.30
C GLU A 314 2.25 23.55 3.50
N LEU A 315 3.57 23.60 3.32
CA LEU A 315 4.46 22.48 3.56
C LEU A 315 4.49 22.08 5.04
N ALA A 316 4.52 23.06 5.96
CA ALA A 316 4.48 22.81 7.40
C ALA A 316 3.19 22.12 7.84
N GLU A 317 2.05 22.55 7.30
CA GLU A 317 0.75 21.94 7.55
C GLU A 317 0.67 20.52 6.94
N ALA A 318 1.13 20.34 5.71
CA ALA A 318 1.17 19.03 5.07
C ALA A 318 2.04 18.03 5.85
N LEU A 319 3.17 18.48 6.37
CA LEU A 319 4.06 17.66 7.21
C LEU A 319 3.41 17.31 8.54
N ARG A 320 2.71 18.25 9.19
CA ARG A 320 1.93 18.01 10.41
C ARG A 320 0.89 16.91 10.20
N VAL A 321 0.07 17.06 9.17
CA VAL A 321 -0.98 16.09 8.82
C VAL A 321 -0.36 14.71 8.53
N PHE A 322 0.74 14.69 7.77
CA PHE A 322 1.45 13.44 7.51
C PHE A 322 1.91 12.75 8.78
N LEU A 323 2.60 13.45 9.68
CA LEU A 323 3.13 12.88 10.91
C LEU A 323 2.01 12.37 11.82
N ALA A 324 0.92 13.12 11.95
CA ALA A 324 -0.25 12.70 12.72
C ALA A 324 -0.84 11.39 12.15
N LEU A 325 -1.06 11.31 10.83
CA LEU A 325 -1.59 10.11 10.17
C LEU A 325 -0.60 8.94 10.22
N HIS A 326 0.70 9.21 10.04
CA HIS A 326 1.76 8.21 10.03
C HIS A 326 1.85 7.45 11.35
N TYR A 327 1.64 8.13 12.48
CA TYR A 327 1.73 7.55 13.81
C TYR A 327 0.40 7.13 14.43
N THR A 328 -0.74 7.18 13.70
CA THR A 328 -2.03 6.67 14.22
C THR A 328 -2.02 5.18 14.53
N GLN A 329 -1.18 4.39 13.86
CA GLN A 329 -1.11 2.93 14.05
C GLN A 329 0.27 2.48 14.55
N ARG A 330 1.14 3.40 14.93
CA ARG A 330 2.53 3.15 15.34
C ARG A 330 2.86 3.99 16.55
N ALA A 331 3.69 3.44 17.42
CA ALA A 331 4.32 4.26 18.44
C ALA A 331 5.46 5.08 17.80
N ALA A 332 5.45 6.38 18.02
CA ALA A 332 6.53 7.25 17.57
C ALA A 332 7.82 6.94 18.34
N VAL A 333 8.96 7.12 17.67
CA VAL A 333 10.29 7.08 18.32
C VAL A 333 10.53 8.36 19.12
N GLY A 334 11.50 8.32 20.05
CA GLY A 334 11.79 9.44 20.94
C GLY A 334 12.28 10.71 20.23
N LEU A 335 12.76 10.61 18.98
CA LEU A 335 13.28 11.73 18.20
C LEU A 335 12.75 11.68 16.76
N LEU A 336 12.09 12.75 16.33
CA LEU A 336 11.71 13.00 14.95
C LEU A 336 12.48 14.19 14.43
N LEU A 337 13.12 14.04 13.28
CA LEU A 337 13.88 15.09 12.60
C LEU A 337 13.17 15.51 11.32
N CYS A 338 13.01 16.80 11.11
CA CYS A 338 12.29 17.35 9.96
C CYS A 338 13.13 18.42 9.25
N ASN A 339 12.96 18.56 7.92
CA ASN A 339 13.65 19.61 7.16
C ASN A 339 13.00 20.99 7.34
N ILE A 340 11.73 21.03 7.72
CA ILE A 340 11.00 22.24 8.09
C ILE A 340 10.28 21.99 9.42
N LYS A 341 9.95 23.06 10.12
CA LYS A 341 9.18 22.98 11.36
C LYS A 341 7.72 22.66 11.03
N PRO A 342 7.15 21.50 11.47
CA PRO A 342 5.73 21.21 11.24
C PRO A 342 4.84 22.27 11.90
N ALA A 343 3.67 22.54 11.35
CA ALA A 343 2.68 23.37 12.01
C ALA A 343 2.30 22.76 13.39
N ASP A 344 1.96 23.58 14.36
CA ASP A 344 1.54 23.17 15.71
C ASP A 344 2.47 22.14 16.36
N ILE A 345 3.78 22.30 16.22
CA ILE A 345 4.81 21.33 16.62
C ILE A 345 4.68 20.89 18.10
N GLU A 346 4.26 21.78 18.99
CA GLU A 346 4.10 21.51 20.42
C GLU A 346 2.93 20.54 20.65
N ALA A 347 1.75 20.86 20.11
CA ALA A 347 0.57 20.01 20.21
C ALA A 347 0.77 18.65 19.51
N LEU A 348 1.48 18.63 18.38
CA LEU A 348 1.86 17.40 17.68
C LEU A 348 2.80 16.54 18.55
N GLY A 349 3.83 17.15 19.16
CA GLY A 349 4.76 16.46 20.05
C GLY A 349 4.08 15.88 21.28
N GLU A 350 3.14 16.62 21.89
CA GLU A 350 2.31 16.14 23.00
C GLU A 350 1.44 14.97 22.58
N ALA A 351 0.67 15.09 21.48
CA ALA A 351 -0.21 14.05 20.97
C ALA A 351 0.56 12.76 20.66
N LEU A 352 1.71 12.87 20.02
CA LEU A 352 2.57 11.72 19.70
C LEU A 352 3.17 11.09 20.97
N SER A 353 3.51 11.90 21.99
CA SER A 353 4.03 11.41 23.27
C SER A 353 2.99 10.62 24.03
N VAL A 354 1.74 11.11 24.09
CA VAL A 354 0.59 10.40 24.70
C VAL A 354 0.36 9.07 23.98
N SER A 355 0.29 9.08 22.65
CA SER A 355 0.09 7.87 21.85
C SER A 355 1.22 6.86 21.99
N ALA A 356 2.47 7.31 22.10
CA ALA A 356 3.66 6.45 22.22
C ALA A 356 3.94 5.97 23.64
N GLY A 357 3.31 6.57 24.68
CA GLY A 357 3.60 6.31 26.10
C GLY A 357 5.02 6.74 26.51
N ARG A 358 5.67 7.63 25.77
CA ARG A 358 7.00 8.16 26.01
C ARG A 358 7.15 9.56 25.41
N LYS A 359 8.10 10.34 25.93
CA LYS A 359 8.39 11.69 25.40
C LYS A 359 8.89 11.60 23.96
N VAL A 360 8.21 12.28 23.02
CA VAL A 360 8.60 12.44 21.62
C VAL A 360 9.04 13.88 21.39
N ARG A 361 10.24 14.07 20.83
CA ARG A 361 10.78 15.38 20.47
C ARG A 361 10.78 15.50 18.95
N ILE A 362 10.34 16.64 18.45
CA ILE A 362 10.36 16.98 17.03
C ILE A 362 11.34 18.13 16.86
N GLU A 363 12.36 17.95 16.03
CA GLU A 363 13.42 18.92 15.82
C GLU A 363 13.57 19.22 14.31
N ALA A 364 13.82 20.49 13.99
CA ALA A 364 14.16 20.93 12.63
C ALA A 364 15.52 21.67 12.67
N PRO A 365 16.64 20.95 12.80
CA PRO A 365 17.96 21.55 12.92
C PRO A 365 18.42 22.16 11.59
N SER A 366 19.15 23.29 11.66
CA SER A 366 19.70 24.02 10.51
C SER A 366 21.20 23.79 10.29
N ARG A 367 21.86 22.99 11.15
CA ARG A 367 23.32 22.72 11.09
C ARG A 367 23.73 21.46 11.83
N GLY A 368 24.92 20.94 11.53
CA GLY A 368 25.51 19.76 12.15
C GLY A 368 25.00 18.44 11.63
N ASP A 369 25.46 17.32 12.17
CA ASP A 369 25.22 15.96 11.69
C ASP A 369 23.75 15.63 11.46
N LYS A 370 22.84 16.14 12.31
CA LYS A 370 21.40 15.94 12.15
C LYS A 370 20.87 16.64 10.89
N TYR A 371 21.36 17.84 10.60
CA TYR A 371 21.01 18.57 9.38
C TYR A 371 21.50 17.84 8.14
N ASP A 372 22.72 17.29 8.15
CA ASP A 372 23.28 16.58 6.98
C ASP A 372 22.42 15.37 6.58
N VAL A 373 21.92 14.62 7.57
CA VAL A 373 20.99 13.51 7.33
C VAL A 373 19.66 13.99 6.73
N ILE A 374 19.15 15.11 7.23
CA ILE A 374 17.90 15.71 6.71
C ILE A 374 18.12 16.24 5.29
N ALA A 375 19.25 16.91 5.05
CA ALA A 375 19.60 17.43 3.72
C ALA A 375 19.72 16.28 2.69
N GLN A 376 20.30 15.15 3.09
CA GLN A 376 20.34 13.94 2.28
C GLN A 376 18.94 13.39 1.98
N ALA A 377 18.05 13.34 2.98
CA ALA A 377 16.67 12.92 2.80
C ALA A 377 15.91 13.85 1.83
N ALA A 378 16.10 15.17 1.97
CA ALA A 378 15.51 16.16 1.07
C ALA A 378 16.04 16.04 -0.37
N SER A 379 17.36 15.81 -0.53
CA SER A 379 17.95 15.55 -1.85
C SER A 379 17.36 14.30 -2.51
N ASN A 380 17.20 13.21 -1.73
CA ASN A 380 16.59 11.97 -2.23
C ASN A 380 15.12 12.18 -2.60
N ALA A 381 14.38 12.97 -1.82
CA ALA A 381 12.99 13.31 -2.11
C ALA A 381 12.87 14.07 -3.44
N ARG A 382 13.70 15.09 -3.68
CA ARG A 382 13.72 15.84 -4.96
C ARG A 382 14.02 14.93 -6.15
N LYS A 383 15.07 14.11 -6.05
CA LYS A 383 15.42 13.15 -7.13
C LYS A 383 14.30 12.14 -7.41
N ALA A 384 13.62 11.66 -6.37
CA ALA A 384 12.50 10.74 -6.53
C ALA A 384 11.28 11.42 -7.17
N LEU A 385 10.97 12.67 -6.77
CA LEU A 385 9.91 13.45 -7.39
C LEU A 385 10.22 13.79 -8.84
N HIS A 386 11.43 14.26 -9.13
CA HIS A 386 11.88 14.56 -10.49
C HIS A 386 11.70 13.34 -11.41
N ARG A 387 12.18 12.18 -10.99
CA ARG A 387 12.00 10.93 -11.74
C ARG A 387 10.53 10.60 -11.95
N LYS A 388 9.72 10.68 -10.89
CA LYS A 388 8.29 10.39 -10.97
C LYS A 388 7.54 11.39 -11.85
N ASN A 389 7.90 12.67 -11.83
CA ASN A 389 7.33 13.69 -12.71
C ASN A 389 7.69 13.39 -14.16
N ALA A 390 8.95 13.10 -14.47
CA ALA A 390 9.38 12.71 -15.82
C ALA A 390 8.67 11.42 -16.31
N GLU A 391 8.48 10.43 -15.45
CA GLU A 391 7.72 9.21 -15.79
C GLU A 391 6.25 9.53 -16.08
N ASN A 392 5.62 10.42 -15.30
CA ASN A 392 4.22 10.81 -15.50
C ASN A 392 4.05 11.71 -16.72
N ASP A 393 4.97 12.64 -16.97
CA ASP A 393 4.93 13.52 -18.14
C ASP A 393 5.13 12.70 -19.42
N GLY A 394 6.04 11.72 -19.39
CA GLY A 394 6.20 10.76 -20.49
C GLY A 394 4.92 9.94 -20.72
N TRP A 395 4.29 9.44 -19.67
CA TRP A 395 3.02 8.71 -19.76
C TRP A 395 1.91 9.60 -20.32
N ALA A 396 1.72 10.81 -19.79
CA ALA A 396 0.68 11.74 -20.23
C ALA A 396 0.86 12.12 -21.70
N ALA A 397 2.10 12.38 -22.14
CA ALA A 397 2.40 12.66 -23.53
C ALA A 397 2.04 11.48 -24.47
N GLN A 398 2.32 10.23 -24.05
CA GLN A 398 1.97 9.05 -24.84
C GLN A 398 0.44 8.79 -24.86
N MET A 399 -0.27 9.02 -23.76
CA MET A 399 -1.73 8.93 -23.71
C MET A 399 -2.37 9.98 -24.62
N GLN A 400 -1.85 11.20 -24.62
CA GLN A 400 -2.29 12.26 -25.52
C GLN A 400 -2.02 11.92 -27.00
N ALA A 401 -0.82 11.44 -27.30
CA ALA A 401 -0.47 11.00 -28.66
C ALA A 401 -1.40 9.87 -29.14
N PHE A 402 -1.76 8.94 -28.26
CA PHE A 402 -2.71 7.87 -28.56
C PHE A 402 -4.12 8.43 -28.81
N GLY A 403 -4.57 9.36 -27.98
CA GLY A 403 -5.85 10.06 -28.21
C GLY A 403 -5.90 10.77 -29.56
N THR A 404 -4.82 11.45 -29.95
CA THR A 404 -4.69 12.11 -31.26
C THR A 404 -4.72 11.09 -32.42
N MET A 405 -4.01 9.95 -32.27
CA MET A 405 -4.00 8.88 -33.26
C MET A 405 -5.38 8.23 -33.43
N LEU A 406 -6.16 8.17 -32.36
CA LEU A 406 -7.54 7.71 -32.38
C LEU A 406 -8.54 8.80 -32.80
N GLU A 407 -8.06 10.00 -33.12
CA GLU A 407 -8.88 11.17 -33.52
C GLU A 407 -9.96 11.50 -32.47
N LEU A 408 -9.61 11.35 -31.18
CA LEU A 408 -10.54 11.67 -30.11
C LEU A 408 -10.71 13.21 -29.99
N PRO A 409 -11.92 13.76 -30.18
CA PRO A 409 -12.11 15.22 -30.26
C PRO A 409 -11.79 15.93 -28.94
N ARG A 410 -11.82 15.23 -27.83
CA ARG A 410 -11.60 15.75 -26.46
C ARG A 410 -10.34 15.20 -25.79
N GLY A 411 -9.49 14.51 -26.56
CA GLY A 411 -8.32 13.81 -26.04
C GLY A 411 -8.67 12.56 -25.24
N LEU A 412 -7.66 11.91 -24.66
CA LEU A 412 -7.77 10.65 -23.92
C LEU A 412 -7.55 10.88 -22.42
N GLU A 413 -8.62 10.80 -21.63
CA GLU A 413 -8.58 10.90 -20.17
C GLU A 413 -8.71 9.54 -19.48
N LEU A 414 -9.50 8.63 -20.07
CA LEU A 414 -9.81 7.33 -19.47
C LEU A 414 -9.80 6.19 -20.49
N LEU A 415 -8.94 5.20 -20.23
CA LEU A 415 -8.87 3.97 -21.02
C LEU A 415 -9.15 2.77 -20.11
N GLU A 416 -10.08 1.90 -20.51
CA GLU A 416 -10.31 0.61 -19.87
C GLU A 416 -9.76 -0.52 -20.74
N CYS A 417 -8.91 -1.39 -20.16
CA CYS A 417 -8.35 -2.55 -20.84
C CYS A 417 -8.92 -3.83 -20.23
N TYR A 418 -9.40 -4.73 -21.11
CA TYR A 418 -10.04 -6.00 -20.75
C TYR A 418 -9.17 -7.17 -21.18
N ASP A 419 -8.93 -8.10 -20.23
CA ASP A 419 -8.28 -9.38 -20.46
C ASP A 419 -9.18 -10.51 -19.95
N ILE A 420 -9.34 -11.55 -20.78
CA ILE A 420 -10.04 -12.78 -20.43
C ILE A 420 -9.00 -13.85 -20.13
N SER A 421 -8.98 -14.31 -18.90
CA SER A 421 -8.07 -15.36 -18.46
C SER A 421 -8.86 -16.63 -18.15
N ASN A 422 -8.69 -17.64 -19.02
CA ASN A 422 -9.26 -18.98 -18.86
C ASN A 422 -8.15 -19.97 -18.52
N ILE A 423 -7.91 -20.24 -17.22
CA ILE A 423 -6.95 -21.25 -16.80
C ILE A 423 -7.71 -22.52 -16.37
N SER A 424 -7.65 -23.55 -17.21
CA SER A 424 -8.13 -24.92 -16.92
C SER A 424 -9.66 -25.06 -16.69
N GLY A 425 -10.52 -24.26 -17.30
CA GLY A 425 -11.96 -24.52 -17.45
C GLY A 425 -12.83 -24.41 -16.19
N ARG A 426 -12.30 -24.09 -15.01
CA ARG A 426 -13.08 -24.17 -13.76
C ARG A 426 -13.49 -22.84 -13.10
N PHE A 427 -12.87 -21.72 -13.43
CA PHE A 427 -13.25 -20.41 -12.88
C PHE A 427 -12.90 -19.30 -13.88
N PRO A 428 -13.72 -19.10 -14.92
CA PRO A 428 -13.47 -18.06 -15.89
C PRO A 428 -13.66 -16.68 -15.25
N VAL A 429 -12.67 -15.82 -15.40
CA VAL A 429 -12.66 -14.46 -14.86
C VAL A 429 -12.18 -13.49 -15.92
N ALA A 430 -12.90 -12.39 -16.06
CA ALA A 430 -12.42 -11.25 -16.81
C ALA A 430 -11.87 -10.17 -15.87
N SER A 431 -10.76 -9.58 -16.24
CA SER A 431 -10.18 -8.43 -15.59
C SER A 431 -10.40 -7.16 -16.40
N CYS A 432 -10.66 -6.07 -15.71
CA CYS A 432 -10.68 -4.72 -16.26
C CYS A 432 -9.67 -3.89 -15.47
N VAL A 433 -8.67 -3.36 -16.14
CA VAL A 433 -7.78 -2.35 -15.58
C VAL A 433 -8.05 -1.01 -16.23
N VAL A 434 -7.79 0.04 -15.50
CA VAL A 434 -8.11 1.40 -15.92
C VAL A 434 -6.86 2.25 -15.91
N ALA A 435 -6.59 2.93 -17.01
CA ALA A 435 -5.53 3.90 -17.16
C ALA A 435 -6.14 5.30 -17.32
N GLY A 436 -5.56 6.26 -16.64
CA GLY A 436 -5.87 7.68 -16.77
C GLY A 436 -4.68 8.46 -17.31
N ARG A 437 -4.85 9.77 -17.43
CA ARG A 437 -3.81 10.67 -17.94
C ARG A 437 -2.49 10.61 -17.16
N GLU A 438 -2.53 10.35 -15.86
CA GLU A 438 -1.35 10.32 -14.99
C GLU A 438 -0.85 8.91 -14.66
N GLY A 439 -1.41 7.86 -15.25
CA GLY A 439 -1.03 6.47 -15.01
C GLY A 439 -2.21 5.55 -14.68
N MET A 440 -1.88 4.38 -14.15
CA MET A 440 -2.87 3.34 -13.83
C MET A 440 -3.74 3.70 -12.62
N LEU A 441 -5.07 3.66 -12.77
CA LEU A 441 -6.08 3.99 -11.75
C LEU A 441 -6.54 2.72 -11.02
N ARG A 442 -5.71 2.17 -10.13
CA ARG A 442 -5.97 0.87 -9.46
C ARG A 442 -7.28 0.82 -8.67
N GLN A 443 -7.78 1.95 -8.16
CA GLN A 443 -9.07 2.03 -7.46
C GLN A 443 -10.26 1.79 -8.38
N ARG A 444 -10.09 1.95 -9.70
CA ARG A 444 -11.11 1.72 -10.71
C ARG A 444 -11.04 0.33 -11.34
N TYR A 445 -10.07 -0.53 -10.96
CA TYR A 445 -9.98 -1.90 -11.46
C TYR A 445 -11.20 -2.70 -11.06
N ARG A 446 -11.67 -3.58 -11.95
CA ARG A 446 -12.82 -4.45 -11.73
C ARG A 446 -12.49 -5.88 -12.10
N ARG A 447 -13.14 -6.80 -11.41
CA ARG A 447 -13.13 -8.24 -11.68
C ARG A 447 -14.55 -8.67 -11.97
N TYR A 448 -14.73 -9.41 -13.03
CA TYR A 448 -16.04 -9.90 -13.44
C TYR A 448 -16.07 -11.42 -13.33
N HIS A 449 -16.98 -11.92 -12.50
CA HIS A 449 -17.33 -13.34 -12.51
C HIS A 449 -18.26 -13.61 -13.69
N ILE A 450 -17.92 -14.59 -14.51
CA ILE A 450 -18.73 -15.02 -15.63
C ILE A 450 -19.92 -15.84 -15.10
N LYS A 451 -21.11 -15.50 -15.54
CA LYS A 451 -22.38 -16.15 -15.12
C LYS A 451 -22.90 -17.15 -16.13
N THR A 452 -22.55 -16.98 -17.39
CA THR A 452 -22.91 -17.89 -18.48
C THR A 452 -22.10 -19.17 -18.42
N LYS A 453 -22.77 -20.28 -18.79
CA LYS A 453 -22.32 -21.67 -18.61
C LYS A 453 -20.88 -21.99 -18.95
N ASN A 454 -20.33 -22.93 -18.23
CA ASN A 454 -19.14 -23.78 -18.24
C ASN A 454 -18.50 -24.24 -19.59
N THR A 455 -18.66 -23.52 -20.66
CA THR A 455 -17.90 -23.76 -21.90
C THR A 455 -16.73 -22.78 -21.94
N PRO A 456 -15.51 -23.24 -22.23
CA PRO A 456 -14.33 -22.38 -22.38
C PRO A 456 -14.40 -21.61 -23.71
N ASP A 457 -15.29 -20.63 -23.79
CA ASP A 457 -15.44 -19.72 -24.92
C ASP A 457 -15.08 -18.29 -24.49
N ASP A 458 -13.86 -17.90 -24.78
CA ASP A 458 -13.32 -16.58 -24.42
C ASP A 458 -14.13 -15.45 -25.09
N TYR A 459 -14.69 -15.66 -26.28
CA TYR A 459 -15.52 -14.68 -26.97
C TYR A 459 -16.88 -14.47 -26.28
N ALA A 460 -17.53 -15.54 -25.86
CA ALA A 460 -18.78 -15.45 -25.13
C ALA A 460 -18.59 -14.77 -23.76
N MET A 461 -17.50 -15.09 -23.07
CA MET A 461 -17.13 -14.46 -21.80
C MET A 461 -16.87 -12.97 -21.96
N LEU A 462 -16.10 -12.59 -22.97
CA LEU A 462 -15.80 -11.19 -23.27
C LEU A 462 -17.11 -10.43 -23.59
N ARG A 463 -18.00 -11.03 -24.38
CA ARG A 463 -19.33 -10.47 -24.72
C ARG A 463 -20.15 -10.19 -23.46
N GLU A 464 -20.24 -11.15 -22.54
CA GLU A 464 -20.99 -10.98 -21.28
C GLU A 464 -20.47 -9.78 -20.47
N VAL A 465 -19.14 -9.69 -20.30
CA VAL A 465 -18.50 -8.65 -19.48
C VAL A 465 -18.67 -7.28 -20.09
N LEU A 466 -18.40 -7.16 -21.39
CA LEU A 466 -18.53 -5.89 -22.12
C LEU A 466 -19.99 -5.41 -22.15
N THR A 467 -20.95 -6.32 -22.39
CA THR A 467 -22.38 -5.96 -22.34
C THR A 467 -22.76 -5.36 -20.99
N ARG A 468 -22.42 -6.06 -19.89
CA ARG A 468 -22.71 -5.58 -18.53
C ARG A 468 -22.03 -4.24 -18.21
N ARG A 469 -20.82 -4.01 -18.73
CA ARG A 469 -20.09 -2.75 -18.49
C ARG A 469 -20.66 -1.61 -19.29
N VAL A 470 -20.92 -1.81 -20.58
CA VAL A 470 -21.45 -0.76 -21.47
C VAL A 470 -22.87 -0.40 -21.06
N GLU A 471 -23.74 -1.37 -20.79
CA GLU A 471 -25.11 -1.11 -20.27
C GLU A 471 -25.09 -0.30 -18.98
N LYS A 472 -24.16 -0.62 -18.05
CA LYS A 472 -24.01 0.13 -16.81
C LYS A 472 -23.56 1.57 -17.11
N GLY A 473 -22.58 1.73 -17.99
CA GLY A 473 -22.06 3.06 -18.36
C GLY A 473 -23.12 3.93 -19.04
N MET A 474 -23.95 3.32 -19.90
CA MET A 474 -25.09 4.02 -20.54
C MET A 474 -26.16 4.45 -19.52
N LYS A 475 -26.42 3.65 -18.48
CA LYS A 475 -27.36 4.01 -17.40
C LYS A 475 -26.83 5.13 -16.50
N GLU A 476 -25.52 5.20 -16.33
CA GLU A 476 -24.83 6.21 -15.53
C GLU A 476 -24.32 7.39 -16.39
N LEU A 477 -24.75 7.48 -17.65
CA LEU A 477 -24.30 8.49 -18.59
C LEU A 477 -24.76 9.87 -18.13
N THR A 478 -23.80 10.73 -17.88
CA THR A 478 -23.96 12.16 -17.58
C THR A 478 -22.90 12.92 -18.33
N PHE A 479 -22.98 14.24 -18.34
CA PHE A 479 -22.00 15.07 -19.02
C PHE A 479 -21.39 16.06 -18.02
N ASP A 480 -20.11 16.33 -18.17
CA ASP A 480 -19.44 17.38 -17.43
C ASP A 480 -19.76 18.77 -18.03
N ASP A 481 -19.19 19.84 -17.41
CA ASP A 481 -19.40 21.21 -17.85
C ASP A 481 -18.86 21.48 -19.27
N GLU A 482 -17.94 20.64 -19.75
CA GLU A 482 -17.36 20.70 -21.10
C GLU A 482 -18.11 19.79 -22.09
N GLY A 483 -19.20 19.13 -21.65
CA GLY A 483 -20.03 18.23 -22.43
C GLY A 483 -19.37 16.88 -22.70
N ARG A 484 -18.35 16.45 -21.89
CA ARG A 484 -17.74 15.12 -21.99
C ARG A 484 -18.67 14.09 -21.37
N PRO A 485 -18.91 12.95 -22.04
CA PRO A 485 -19.70 11.87 -21.46
C PRO A 485 -18.96 11.24 -20.25
N LEU A 486 -19.65 11.20 -19.12
CA LEU A 486 -19.23 10.47 -17.92
C LEU A 486 -20.00 9.16 -17.85
N GLY A 487 -19.42 8.14 -17.20
CA GLY A 487 -20.01 6.79 -17.11
C GLY A 487 -19.35 5.79 -18.06
N LEU A 488 -18.91 6.21 -19.24
CA LEU A 488 -18.12 5.42 -20.20
C LEU A 488 -16.67 5.95 -20.27
N PRO A 489 -15.68 5.11 -20.62
CA PRO A 489 -14.31 5.57 -20.89
C PRO A 489 -14.22 6.20 -22.29
N ASP A 490 -13.12 6.91 -22.59
CA ASP A 490 -12.83 7.39 -23.94
C ASP A 490 -12.40 6.25 -24.87
N VAL A 491 -11.76 5.22 -24.31
CA VAL A 491 -11.27 4.05 -25.06
C VAL A 491 -11.62 2.75 -24.33
N LEU A 492 -12.18 1.81 -25.07
CA LEU A 492 -12.29 0.39 -24.69
C LEU A 492 -11.23 -0.42 -25.45
N LEU A 493 -10.25 -0.95 -24.71
CA LEU A 493 -9.16 -1.76 -25.23
C LEU A 493 -9.37 -3.22 -24.84
N VAL A 494 -9.24 -4.14 -25.79
CA VAL A 494 -9.24 -5.59 -25.53
C VAL A 494 -7.86 -6.20 -25.79
N ASP A 495 -7.39 -7.07 -24.86
CA ASP A 495 -6.16 -7.86 -25.05
C ASP A 495 -6.43 -9.00 -26.03
N GLY A 496 -6.45 -8.65 -27.32
CA GLY A 496 -6.72 -9.60 -28.38
C GLY A 496 -6.77 -8.94 -29.75
N GLY A 497 -6.63 -9.78 -30.79
CA GLY A 497 -6.64 -9.35 -32.18
C GLY A 497 -8.05 -9.04 -32.71
N LYS A 498 -8.17 -9.02 -34.04
CA LYS A 498 -9.40 -8.70 -34.78
C LYS A 498 -10.64 -9.46 -34.28
N GLY A 499 -10.49 -10.73 -33.85
CA GLY A 499 -11.59 -11.55 -33.36
C GLY A 499 -12.23 -11.00 -32.07
N GLN A 500 -11.43 -10.63 -31.06
CA GLN A 500 -11.93 -10.05 -29.81
C GLN A 500 -12.46 -8.63 -30.02
N LEU A 501 -11.81 -7.85 -30.90
CA LEU A 501 -12.28 -6.53 -31.28
C LEU A 501 -13.66 -6.59 -31.97
N ASN A 502 -13.93 -7.58 -32.82
CA ASN A 502 -15.24 -7.80 -33.41
C ASN A 502 -16.31 -8.08 -32.37
N VAL A 503 -16.00 -8.85 -31.32
CA VAL A 503 -16.94 -9.03 -30.19
C VAL A 503 -17.30 -7.71 -29.52
N LEU A 504 -16.31 -6.83 -29.30
CA LEU A 504 -16.54 -5.51 -28.72
C LEU A 504 -17.43 -4.65 -29.63
N VAL A 505 -17.16 -4.65 -30.94
CA VAL A 505 -17.96 -3.96 -31.96
C VAL A 505 -19.41 -4.47 -31.94
N ASP A 506 -19.61 -5.80 -31.92
CA ASP A 506 -20.94 -6.41 -31.89
C ASP A 506 -21.73 -5.99 -30.64
N VAL A 507 -21.08 -5.97 -29.47
CA VAL A 507 -21.73 -5.55 -28.21
C VAL A 507 -22.17 -4.08 -28.31
N VAL A 508 -21.27 -3.20 -28.73
CA VAL A 508 -21.56 -1.75 -28.81
C VAL A 508 -22.64 -1.47 -29.86
N ARG A 509 -22.62 -2.22 -31.00
CA ARG A 509 -23.67 -2.15 -32.04
C ARG A 509 -25.02 -2.64 -31.50
N GLY A 510 -25.04 -3.80 -30.81
CA GLY A 510 -26.26 -4.38 -30.25
C GLY A 510 -26.93 -3.52 -29.20
N LEU A 511 -26.16 -2.67 -28.52
CA LEU A 511 -26.66 -1.70 -27.54
C LEU A 511 -27.02 -0.33 -28.16
N GLY A 512 -26.89 -0.16 -29.49
CA GLY A 512 -27.24 1.06 -30.19
C GLY A 512 -26.29 2.24 -29.95
N LEU A 513 -25.09 1.99 -29.41
CA LEU A 513 -24.11 3.05 -29.08
C LEU A 513 -23.15 3.31 -30.25
N LEU A 514 -22.99 2.37 -31.17
CA LEU A 514 -22.06 2.49 -32.29
C LEU A 514 -22.42 3.66 -33.20
N GLY A 515 -21.43 4.54 -33.46
CA GLY A 515 -21.64 5.75 -34.27
C GLY A 515 -22.24 6.93 -33.50
N GLN A 516 -22.56 6.77 -32.22
CA GLN A 516 -23.00 7.88 -31.37
C GLN A 516 -21.81 8.70 -30.87
N PRO A 517 -21.98 10.01 -30.59
CA PRO A 517 -20.91 10.87 -30.06
C PRO A 517 -20.31 10.39 -28.73
N GLU A 518 -21.08 9.64 -27.94
CA GLU A 518 -20.70 9.08 -26.65
C GLU A 518 -19.99 7.72 -26.77
N CYS A 519 -19.90 7.17 -27.99
CA CYS A 519 -19.27 5.88 -28.22
C CYS A 519 -17.77 5.96 -27.96
N PRO A 520 -17.24 5.12 -27.05
CA PRO A 520 -15.81 5.00 -26.87
C PRO A 520 -15.09 4.57 -28.16
N ALA A 521 -13.84 4.95 -28.33
CA ALA A 521 -13.01 4.32 -29.36
C ALA A 521 -12.79 2.86 -29.03
N LEU A 522 -13.03 1.97 -30.00
CA LEU A 522 -12.92 0.52 -29.84
C LEU A 522 -11.59 0.05 -30.40
N VAL A 523 -10.74 -0.54 -29.53
CA VAL A 523 -9.35 -0.87 -29.88
C VAL A 523 -9.03 -2.30 -29.45
N GLY A 524 -8.26 -2.99 -30.27
CA GLY A 524 -7.67 -4.31 -29.98
C GLY A 524 -6.16 -4.29 -30.07
N ILE A 525 -5.48 -4.97 -29.16
CA ILE A 525 -4.03 -5.16 -29.19
C ILE A 525 -3.72 -6.64 -29.41
N ALA A 526 -3.19 -6.97 -30.59
CA ALA A 526 -2.80 -8.32 -30.96
C ALA A 526 -1.32 -8.57 -30.68
N LYS A 527 -0.98 -9.78 -30.22
CA LYS A 527 0.41 -10.24 -30.12
C LYS A 527 0.94 -10.54 -31.54
N GLY A 528 2.18 -10.13 -31.83
CA GLY A 528 2.83 -10.46 -33.08
C GLY A 528 2.93 -11.98 -33.31
N GLU A 529 3.08 -12.40 -34.57
CA GLU A 529 3.07 -13.82 -34.99
C GLU A 529 4.13 -14.67 -34.27
N GLU A 530 5.28 -14.10 -33.95
CA GLU A 530 6.40 -14.79 -33.27
C GLU A 530 6.35 -14.67 -31.72
N ARG A 531 5.30 -14.07 -31.14
CA ARG A 531 5.15 -13.82 -29.70
C ARG A 531 6.27 -12.99 -29.05
N ASP A 532 7.10 -12.33 -29.82
CA ASP A 532 8.15 -11.45 -29.31
C ASP A 532 7.58 -10.13 -28.81
N LYS A 533 8.11 -9.68 -27.68
CA LYS A 533 7.70 -8.40 -27.10
C LYS A 533 8.13 -7.24 -28.01
N GLY A 534 7.17 -6.39 -28.35
CA GLY A 534 7.39 -5.20 -29.17
C GLY A 534 6.85 -5.29 -30.60
N LEU A 535 6.36 -6.48 -31.02
CA LEU A 535 5.74 -6.71 -32.34
C LEU A 535 4.21 -6.69 -32.27
N GLU A 536 3.62 -6.02 -31.26
CA GLU A 536 2.18 -5.92 -31.14
C GLU A 536 1.59 -5.07 -32.26
N THR A 537 0.47 -5.54 -32.81
CA THR A 537 -0.33 -4.81 -33.78
C THR A 537 -1.58 -4.25 -33.11
N ILE A 538 -1.88 -2.99 -33.34
CA ILE A 538 -3.02 -2.30 -32.75
C ILE A 538 -4.05 -2.08 -33.84
N PHE A 539 -5.30 -2.49 -33.56
CA PHE A 539 -6.44 -2.32 -34.46
C PHE A 539 -7.46 -1.38 -33.84
N ARG A 540 -8.02 -0.49 -34.63
CA ARG A 540 -9.12 0.40 -34.30
C ARG A 540 -10.34 0.02 -35.15
N ALA A 541 -11.53 0.06 -34.58
CA ALA A 541 -12.76 -0.06 -35.34
C ALA A 541 -13.22 1.35 -35.79
N VAL A 542 -13.39 1.52 -37.09
CA VAL A 542 -13.85 2.76 -37.72
C VAL A 542 -15.21 2.52 -38.34
N VAL A 543 -16.17 3.39 -38.07
CA VAL A 543 -17.52 3.33 -38.66
C VAL A 543 -17.53 4.17 -39.93
N SER A 544 -17.81 3.55 -41.05
CA SER A 544 -17.94 4.26 -42.32
C SER A 544 -19.25 5.10 -42.37
N PRO A 545 -19.36 6.07 -43.26
CA PRO A 545 -20.61 6.83 -43.45
C PRO A 545 -21.81 5.94 -43.82
N THR A 546 -21.56 4.74 -44.34
CA THR A 546 -22.59 3.74 -44.67
C THR A 546 -23.02 2.89 -43.48
N GLY A 547 -22.39 3.06 -42.30
CA GLY A 547 -22.66 2.27 -41.09
C GLY A 547 -21.91 0.95 -41.01
N GLU A 548 -21.06 0.65 -41.99
CA GLU A 548 -20.17 -0.53 -41.96
C GLU A 548 -18.97 -0.25 -41.06
N VAL A 549 -18.47 -1.29 -40.39
CA VAL A 549 -17.29 -1.20 -39.51
C VAL A 549 -16.08 -1.81 -40.21
N GLU A 550 -15.05 -1.03 -40.34
CA GLU A 550 -13.74 -1.47 -40.82
C GLU A 550 -12.75 -1.53 -39.65
N LEU A 551 -11.93 -2.59 -39.61
CA LEU A 551 -10.84 -2.72 -38.64
C LEU A 551 -9.54 -2.20 -39.25
N GLN A 552 -9.18 -1.00 -38.88
CA GLN A 552 -7.98 -0.32 -39.35
C GLN A 552 -6.78 -0.64 -38.43
N GLU A 553 -5.66 -1.00 -39.04
CA GLU A 553 -4.39 -1.09 -38.32
C GLU A 553 -3.81 0.30 -38.07
N LEU A 554 -3.43 0.58 -36.82
CA LEU A 554 -2.82 1.84 -36.47
C LEU A 554 -1.30 1.82 -36.75
N PRO A 555 -0.73 2.90 -37.29
CA PRO A 555 0.68 2.99 -37.65
C PRO A 555 1.56 3.24 -36.41
N VAL A 556 1.58 2.26 -35.49
CA VAL A 556 2.41 2.35 -34.28
C VAL A 556 3.79 1.78 -34.57
N THR A 557 4.82 2.63 -34.45
CA THR A 557 6.20 2.22 -34.71
C THR A 557 6.70 1.23 -33.66
N PHE A 558 7.37 0.17 -34.09
CA PHE A 558 8.07 -0.78 -33.24
C PHE A 558 9.01 -0.06 -32.25
N ASN A 559 9.03 -0.52 -31.00
CA ASN A 559 9.80 0.10 -29.90
C ASN A 559 9.48 1.59 -29.63
N SER A 560 8.34 2.10 -30.07
CA SER A 560 7.90 3.44 -29.70
C SER A 560 7.52 3.53 -28.20
N ALA A 561 7.66 4.71 -27.62
CA ALA A 561 7.24 4.94 -26.24
C ALA A 561 5.74 4.64 -26.03
N LEU A 562 4.91 4.85 -27.05
CA LEU A 562 3.49 4.51 -27.02
C LEU A 562 3.26 3.00 -26.89
N ILE A 563 3.98 2.18 -27.67
CA ILE A 563 3.81 0.71 -27.59
C ILE A 563 4.15 0.20 -26.20
N PHE A 564 5.19 0.74 -25.55
CA PHE A 564 5.53 0.37 -24.18
C PHE A 564 4.45 0.74 -23.14
N VAL A 565 3.78 1.89 -23.32
CA VAL A 565 2.65 2.29 -22.47
C VAL A 565 1.49 1.32 -22.64
N LEU A 566 1.11 0.98 -23.87
CA LEU A 566 0.03 0.05 -24.18
C LEU A 566 0.33 -1.37 -23.69
N GLN A 567 1.57 -1.85 -23.87
CA GLN A 567 2.06 -3.11 -23.30
C GLN A 567 1.95 -3.12 -21.78
N ARG A 568 2.35 -2.03 -21.12
CA ARG A 568 2.23 -1.90 -19.65
C ARG A 568 0.80 -1.97 -19.17
N ILE A 569 -0.15 -1.39 -19.90
CA ILE A 569 -1.58 -1.46 -19.60
C ILE A 569 -2.07 -2.91 -19.75
N ARG A 570 -1.74 -3.56 -20.86
CA ARG A 570 -2.07 -4.97 -21.13
C ARG A 570 -1.47 -5.92 -20.10
N ASP A 571 -0.16 -5.82 -19.83
CA ASP A 571 0.53 -6.66 -18.87
C ASP A 571 -0.03 -6.51 -17.45
N GLU A 572 -0.50 -5.31 -17.10
CA GLU A 572 -1.18 -5.06 -15.83
C GLU A 572 -2.56 -5.73 -15.79
N ALA A 573 -3.32 -5.76 -16.90
CA ALA A 573 -4.58 -6.49 -17.01
C ALA A 573 -4.35 -7.99 -16.79
N HIS A 574 -3.38 -8.55 -17.48
CA HIS A 574 -2.99 -9.96 -17.33
C HIS A 574 -2.49 -10.29 -15.91
N ARG A 575 -1.62 -9.45 -15.34
CA ARG A 575 -1.14 -9.59 -13.95
C ARG A 575 -2.30 -9.58 -12.94
N PHE A 576 -3.27 -8.69 -13.15
CA PHE A 576 -4.44 -8.55 -12.25
C PHE A 576 -5.34 -9.78 -12.32
N ALA A 577 -5.52 -10.37 -13.52
CA ALA A 577 -6.24 -11.61 -13.72
C ALA A 577 -5.55 -12.81 -13.02
N ILE A 578 -4.23 -12.99 -13.21
CA ILE A 578 -3.45 -14.08 -12.60
C ILE A 578 -3.51 -14.04 -11.07
N THR A 579 -3.43 -12.85 -10.48
CA THR A 579 -3.47 -12.69 -9.02
C THR A 579 -4.77 -13.23 -8.44
N PHE A 580 -5.89 -12.98 -9.11
CA PHE A 580 -7.19 -13.49 -8.70
C PHE A 580 -7.32 -15.01 -8.83
N HIS A 581 -6.78 -15.59 -9.89
CA HIS A 581 -6.76 -17.05 -10.06
C HIS A 581 -6.01 -17.75 -8.93
N ARG A 582 -4.88 -17.19 -8.49
CA ARG A 582 -4.12 -17.73 -7.34
C ARG A 582 -4.93 -17.67 -6.04
N GLU A 583 -5.62 -16.57 -5.78
CA GLU A 583 -6.50 -16.40 -4.61
C GLU A 583 -7.71 -17.35 -4.66
N SER A 584 -8.34 -17.51 -5.82
CA SER A 584 -9.49 -18.37 -6.02
C SER A 584 -9.13 -19.86 -5.94
N ARG A 585 -7.98 -20.27 -6.49
CA ARG A 585 -7.43 -21.62 -6.35
C ARG A 585 -7.10 -21.94 -4.90
N GLY A 586 -6.49 -21.02 -4.16
CA GLY A 586 -6.23 -21.19 -2.73
C GLY A 586 -7.52 -21.47 -1.95
N LYS A 587 -8.57 -20.71 -2.21
CA LYS A 587 -9.89 -20.90 -1.59
C LYS A 587 -10.57 -22.19 -2.03
N ALA A 588 -10.55 -22.53 -3.31
CA ALA A 588 -11.20 -23.73 -3.86
C ALA A 588 -10.49 -25.03 -3.44
N LEU A 589 -9.15 -25.07 -3.42
CA LEU A 589 -8.37 -26.17 -2.88
C LEU A 589 -8.60 -26.35 -1.37
N ALA A 590 -8.75 -25.24 -0.64
CA ALA A 590 -9.08 -25.24 0.76
C ALA A 590 -10.46 -25.89 1.04
N VAL A 591 -11.48 -25.51 0.27
CA VAL A 591 -12.83 -26.05 0.42
C VAL A 591 -12.87 -27.53 0.03
N SER A 592 -12.20 -27.95 -1.05
CA SER A 592 -12.28 -29.33 -1.55
C SER A 592 -11.59 -30.37 -0.65
N ARG A 593 -10.48 -30.02 0.02
CA ARG A 593 -9.77 -30.94 0.93
C ARG A 593 -10.51 -31.18 2.25
N LEU A 594 -11.21 -30.17 2.77
CA LEU A 594 -12.04 -30.32 3.95
C LEU A 594 -13.40 -30.99 3.63
N ASP A 595 -13.83 -30.98 2.36
CA ASP A 595 -15.07 -31.62 1.91
C ASP A 595 -15.01 -33.15 1.92
N GLY A 596 -13.81 -33.72 1.83
CA GLY A 596 -13.58 -35.17 1.89
C GLY A 596 -13.56 -35.75 3.31
N ILE A 597 -13.64 -34.93 4.37
CA ILE A 597 -13.55 -35.39 5.75
C ILE A 597 -14.93 -35.75 6.30
N PRO A 598 -15.22 -37.03 6.65
CA PRO A 598 -16.48 -37.43 7.25
C PRO A 598 -16.79 -36.63 8.51
N GLY A 599 -18.02 -36.12 8.64
CA GLY A 599 -18.46 -35.36 9.82
C GLY A 599 -18.10 -33.85 9.81
N VAL A 600 -17.36 -33.37 8.82
CA VAL A 600 -17.00 -31.95 8.67
C VAL A 600 -17.94 -31.26 7.66
N GLY A 601 -19.09 -30.79 8.12
CA GLY A 601 -20.04 -30.01 7.32
C GLY A 601 -19.64 -28.53 7.16
N PRO A 602 -20.41 -27.72 6.39
CA PRO A 602 -20.07 -26.34 6.06
C PRO A 602 -19.78 -25.44 7.27
N THR A 603 -20.53 -25.62 8.36
CA THR A 603 -20.39 -24.83 9.60
C THR A 603 -19.06 -25.14 10.29
N LYS A 604 -18.71 -26.45 10.42
CA LYS A 604 -17.47 -26.89 11.04
C LYS A 604 -16.25 -26.51 10.20
N LYS A 605 -16.35 -26.57 8.87
CA LYS A 605 -15.31 -26.06 7.94
C LYS A 605 -15.03 -24.58 8.16
N LYS A 606 -16.10 -23.78 8.28
CA LYS A 606 -15.97 -22.35 8.54
C LYS A 606 -15.29 -22.09 9.87
N ALA A 607 -15.63 -22.86 10.90
CA ALA A 607 -15.00 -22.76 12.22
C ALA A 607 -13.51 -23.13 12.18
N LEU A 608 -13.15 -24.24 11.51
CA LEU A 608 -11.75 -24.66 11.31
C LEU A 608 -10.92 -23.59 10.57
N LEU A 609 -11.46 -23.06 9.47
CA LEU A 609 -10.74 -22.04 8.68
C LEU A 609 -10.64 -20.70 9.41
N LEU A 610 -11.62 -20.34 10.23
CA LEU A 610 -11.54 -19.14 11.09
C LEU A 610 -10.49 -19.30 12.20
N HIS A 611 -10.38 -20.49 12.78
CA HIS A 611 -9.44 -20.79 13.87
C HIS A 611 -8.00 -20.91 13.39
N PHE A 612 -7.77 -21.67 12.31
CA PHE A 612 -6.41 -21.98 11.81
C PHE A 612 -5.97 -21.10 10.62
N GLY A 613 -6.84 -20.28 10.06
CA GLY A 613 -6.55 -19.34 8.98
C GLY A 613 -6.38 -19.96 7.59
N SER A 614 -6.10 -21.27 7.49
CA SER A 614 -5.89 -21.99 6.22
C SER A 614 -6.05 -23.50 6.41
N VAL A 615 -6.21 -24.26 5.30
CA VAL A 615 -6.21 -25.73 5.34
C VAL A 615 -4.85 -26.29 5.74
N GLU A 616 -3.77 -25.65 5.35
CA GLU A 616 -2.43 -26.03 5.83
C GLU A 616 -2.30 -25.80 7.35
N GLY A 617 -2.96 -24.80 7.90
CA GLY A 617 -3.08 -24.61 9.35
C GLY A 617 -3.84 -25.74 10.02
N VAL A 618 -4.97 -26.20 9.44
CA VAL A 618 -5.75 -27.36 9.92
C VAL A 618 -4.93 -28.64 9.80
N ARG A 619 -4.24 -28.85 8.69
CA ARG A 619 -3.35 -30.02 8.48
C ARG A 619 -2.19 -30.08 9.49
N GLY A 620 -1.66 -28.92 9.87
CA GLY A 620 -0.55 -28.82 10.82
C GLY A 620 -0.96 -28.82 12.30
N ALA A 621 -2.26 -28.81 12.60
CA ALA A 621 -2.79 -28.78 13.97
C ALA A 621 -2.70 -30.14 14.66
N SER A 622 -2.55 -30.14 15.99
CA SER A 622 -2.66 -31.34 16.81
C SER A 622 -4.14 -31.72 17.03
N VAL A 623 -4.39 -32.93 17.54
CA VAL A 623 -5.76 -33.36 17.87
C VAL A 623 -6.34 -32.46 18.96
N GLU A 624 -5.54 -32.06 19.94
CA GLU A 624 -5.94 -31.16 21.02
C GLU A 624 -6.31 -29.76 20.49
N ASP A 625 -5.53 -29.22 19.52
CA ASP A 625 -5.81 -27.93 18.90
C ASP A 625 -7.10 -27.97 18.06
N LEU A 626 -7.32 -29.09 17.37
CA LEU A 626 -8.54 -29.31 16.57
C LEU A 626 -9.78 -29.41 17.46
N ALA A 627 -9.67 -30.06 18.62
CA ALA A 627 -10.76 -30.20 19.58
C ALA A 627 -11.15 -28.86 20.27
N GLN A 628 -10.27 -27.84 20.24
CA GLN A 628 -10.60 -26.48 20.74
C GLN A 628 -11.52 -25.69 19.81
N VAL A 629 -11.75 -26.17 18.60
CA VAL A 629 -12.62 -25.49 17.63
C VAL A 629 -14.09 -25.75 17.98
N ALA A 630 -14.88 -24.69 18.07
CA ALA A 630 -16.30 -24.79 18.37
C ALA A 630 -17.03 -25.79 17.44
N GLY A 631 -17.66 -26.82 18.04
CA GLY A 631 -18.38 -27.87 17.32
C GLY A 631 -17.51 -29.04 16.83
N ILE A 632 -16.24 -29.13 17.20
CA ILE A 632 -15.32 -30.23 16.95
C ILE A 632 -15.00 -30.92 18.27
N GLY A 633 -15.55 -32.12 18.47
CA GLY A 633 -15.20 -32.98 19.62
C GLY A 633 -13.94 -33.80 19.33
N GLU A 634 -13.37 -34.44 20.38
CA GLU A 634 -12.12 -35.23 20.30
C GLU A 634 -12.16 -36.31 19.21
N GLU A 635 -13.27 -37.05 19.08
CA GLU A 635 -13.43 -38.06 18.03
C GLU A 635 -13.33 -37.48 16.62
N LEU A 636 -14.00 -36.35 16.36
CA LEU A 636 -13.93 -35.70 15.06
C LEU A 636 -12.56 -35.02 14.82
N ALA A 637 -11.93 -34.51 15.87
CA ALA A 637 -10.56 -33.98 15.79
C ALA A 637 -9.57 -35.07 15.37
N GLN A 638 -9.71 -36.30 15.92
CA GLN A 638 -8.93 -37.44 15.51
C GLN A 638 -9.15 -37.82 14.05
N VAL A 639 -10.41 -37.85 13.58
CA VAL A 639 -10.75 -38.13 12.16
C VAL A 639 -10.13 -37.11 11.22
N ILE A 640 -10.17 -35.81 11.56
CA ILE A 640 -9.55 -34.74 10.78
C ILE A 640 -8.03 -34.93 10.72
N TYR A 641 -7.42 -35.22 11.84
CA TYR A 641 -5.98 -35.42 11.98
C TYR A 641 -5.49 -36.61 11.15
N ASP A 642 -6.19 -37.77 11.23
CA ASP A 642 -5.86 -38.99 10.51
C ASP A 642 -6.06 -38.84 8.99
N TYR A 643 -7.12 -38.15 8.56
CA TYR A 643 -7.38 -37.86 7.16
C TYR A 643 -6.23 -37.12 6.47
N PHE A 644 -5.63 -36.14 7.14
CA PHE A 644 -4.50 -35.40 6.58
C PHE A 644 -3.15 -36.13 6.68
N ARG A 645 -3.06 -37.23 7.41
CA ARG A 645 -1.87 -38.07 7.50
C ARG A 645 -1.94 -39.30 6.61
N ALA A 646 -3.12 -39.78 6.29
CA ALA A 646 -3.33 -40.87 5.35
C ALA A 646 -3.24 -40.41 3.87
N SER A 647 -3.27 -39.07 3.61
CA SER A 647 -3.09 -38.48 2.30
C SER A 647 -1.72 -37.84 2.16
#